data_88f1fad741259e0884c1d82993e9d5dc
#
_entry.id   88f1fad741259e0884c1d82993e9d5dc
#
_cell.length_a   1.000
_cell.length_b   1.000
_cell.length_c   1.000
_cell.angle_alpha   90.00
_cell.angle_beta   90.00
_cell.angle_gamma   90.00
#
_symmetry.space_group_name_H-M   'P 1'
#
loop_
_entity.id
_entity.type
_entity.pdbx_description
1 polymer ?
#
loop_
_entity_poly.entity_id
_entity_poly.type
_entity_poly.pdbx_seq_one_letter_code
_entity_poly.pdbx_strand_id
1 'polypeptide(L)'
;MPKPLQPLLDSRCKCRATVSTLNLGQSLNGSVIGDGGDSGDTGNGNSDTLAIYEIQGAGHSSPYAGQSVTTTGVVTATDSNAVFIQDALGDGDDATSDAIYLYTGSGHGLQVGDAVQVSGSVSEYFPGGTSTGNLSITQFYRPEVIVESQNNMLPDPVVIGRGGRLAPNQIIDDDMLATFDPQNDGIDFYESLEAMRVTIQDAVAVSPTNRYGEIFTLANNGEDATGRNSRGGITIKPDDFNPERVQIDFDSGIHDFHVNVNSGDQLGDVTGVVGYSYGNFEVYPTEDFLRTDNYLQAEQTTLVTEEERQLTVASYNVLNLDPNDEDGDQDLADGRFDRLAEQIVNQLQSPDIIGLQEIQDNSGSADDGVVDADETLGLLVAAIRSAGGPNYEYIDNPPENNQDGGQPGGNIRVAFLYNPETVETDRESVSRLTDQDLSDGDAFANSRKPLYARFEAADHEIHLINNHFSSKGGSTPLFGSVQPPVNGSEDERLAQAGVVNGFVASLQQEDPQAKVIVLGDLNEFEFMQPLRVLKGEVNPLLVNLTESMPVEERYSYNYQGNAQALDHILLTHNLAQHAEYDLVHLNTEFFDAASDHDPAVLRLQLTEKKRVRFATFNASLNRFNPGQLIEDLSTPDNPQAKAVAEIIQRVRPDVLLLNEFDFDDQNEAVKLFQQNYLNQRQNGQRKIRYKHVYVAESNTGIPTGFDLDNDGNPDGPGDAQGFGFFPGQYGMVLFSRYPIKYNKVRLFQKFLWRDMPDSMLPEEWYSEDEKSVLRLSSKSHWDIPVKVKGKLIHVLASHPTPPVFDGPEDRNGRRNHDEIRFWSDYISGAEYIYDDEGRSGGLTANERFVIMGDLNADPHDGDSTANPAAKLLANPLVNTAITPVSAGGADAMLRQAGANLSHIGGADFDTADFADGSPGNLRVDYVLPSHNLKMLGAGVFWPAASDPLFDLVGDWPFPSSDHRLVWIDLLKKSR
;
A
#
# COMPACT_ATOMS: atom_id res chain seq x y z
N MET A 1 4.09 6.99 -52.11
CA MET A 1 5.21 6.09 -52.42
C MET A 1 6.50 6.76 -51.96
N PRO A 2 7.30 6.15 -51.07
CA PRO A 2 7.86 4.80 -51.18
C PRO A 2 7.43 3.85 -50.05
N LYS A 3 7.73 2.57 -50.28
CA LYS A 3 7.31 1.37 -49.56
C LYS A 3 8.04 1.20 -48.22
N PRO A 4 7.44 0.40 -47.28
CA PRO A 4 8.04 0.07 -45.99
C PRO A 4 9.00 -1.11 -46.08
N LEU A 5 10.05 -1.08 -45.24
CA LEU A 5 10.97 -2.21 -44.97
C LEU A 5 10.34 -3.09 -43.86
N GLN A 6 10.29 -4.38 -44.16
CA GLN A 6 9.89 -5.45 -43.24
C GLN A 6 11.01 -5.79 -42.25
N PRO A 7 10.67 -6.30 -41.06
CA PRO A 7 11.67 -6.78 -40.10
C PRO A 7 12.07 -8.23 -40.36
N LEU A 8 13.34 -8.52 -40.16
CA LEU A 8 13.89 -9.87 -40.12
C LEU A 8 13.56 -10.53 -38.76
N LEU A 9 12.86 -11.64 -38.85
CA LEU A 9 12.68 -12.64 -37.80
C LEU A 9 13.92 -13.55 -37.76
N ASP A 10 14.19 -14.02 -36.56
CA ASP A 10 14.63 -15.35 -36.18
C ASP A 10 16.00 -15.48 -35.52
N SER A 11 15.96 -15.92 -34.26
CA SER A 11 16.37 -17.30 -33.94
C SER A 11 16.19 -17.59 -32.46
N ARG A 12 15.15 -18.37 -32.17
CA ARG A 12 15.00 -19.07 -30.88
C ARG A 12 16.03 -20.20 -30.82
N CYS A 13 16.98 -20.14 -29.92
CA CYS A 13 17.70 -21.32 -29.48
C CYS A 13 17.00 -21.95 -28.28
N LYS A 14 16.27 -23.03 -28.53
CA LYS A 14 15.84 -23.98 -27.50
C LYS A 14 16.99 -24.94 -27.27
N CYS A 15 17.69 -24.85 -26.15
CA CYS A 15 18.50 -25.95 -25.66
C CYS A 15 17.64 -26.87 -24.79
N ARG A 16 17.22 -27.99 -25.34
CA ARG A 16 16.76 -29.15 -24.60
C ARG A 16 18.00 -29.93 -24.17
N ALA A 17 18.25 -30.01 -22.89
CA ALA A 17 19.22 -30.99 -22.36
C ALA A 17 18.55 -32.35 -22.33
N THR A 18 19.08 -33.22 -23.15
CA THR A 18 18.78 -34.69 -23.13
C THR A 18 19.78 -35.34 -22.18
N VAL A 19 19.28 -35.87 -21.08
CA VAL A 19 20.05 -36.75 -20.20
C VAL A 19 20.31 -38.06 -20.99
N SER A 20 21.54 -38.35 -21.30
CA SER A 20 22.00 -39.65 -21.74
C SER A 20 22.88 -40.28 -20.65
N THR A 21 22.32 -41.28 -19.99
CA THR A 21 23.09 -42.24 -19.17
C THR A 21 24.18 -42.93 -19.97
N LEU A 22 25.41 -42.78 -19.54
CA LEU A 22 26.55 -43.58 -20.01
C LEU A 22 27.07 -44.40 -18.83
N ASN A 23 26.74 -45.69 -18.86
CA ASN A 23 27.49 -46.74 -18.18
C ASN A 23 28.86 -46.95 -18.86
N LEU A 24 29.93 -46.75 -18.13
CA LEU A 24 31.22 -47.27 -18.54
C LEU A 24 31.93 -47.93 -17.36
N GLY A 25 31.70 -49.21 -17.24
CA GLY A 25 32.67 -50.08 -16.63
C GLY A 25 33.65 -50.50 -17.72
N GLN A 26 34.94 -50.25 -17.52
CA GLN A 26 35.99 -51.17 -17.92
C GLN A 26 37.30 -50.77 -17.26
N SER A 27 37.87 -51.76 -16.52
CA SER A 27 39.23 -51.78 -16.02
C SER A 27 40.26 -51.74 -17.15
N LEU A 28 41.31 -50.99 -16.97
CA LEU A 28 42.55 -51.20 -17.74
C LEU A 28 43.69 -51.54 -16.75
N ASN A 29 44.02 -52.83 -16.73
CA ASN A 29 45.29 -53.34 -16.25
C ASN A 29 46.40 -52.82 -17.18
N GLY A 30 47.44 -52.23 -16.66
CA GLY A 30 48.69 -52.00 -17.33
C GLY A 30 49.85 -52.36 -16.41
N SER A 31 50.26 -53.56 -16.54
CA SER A 31 51.47 -54.08 -15.88
C SER A 31 52.74 -53.51 -16.48
N VAL A 32 53.68 -53.03 -15.66
CA VAL A 32 55.11 -52.93 -16.03
C VAL A 32 55.85 -53.79 -15.04
N ILE A 33 56.57 -54.70 -15.61
CA ILE A 33 57.50 -55.67 -15.02
C ILE A 33 58.84 -55.00 -14.70
N GLY A 34 59.38 -55.22 -13.54
CA GLY A 34 60.70 -54.82 -13.19
C GLY A 34 61.18 -55.53 -11.92
N ASP A 35 61.93 -56.52 -12.11
CA ASP A 35 62.57 -57.64 -11.51
C ASP A 35 63.42 -57.36 -10.25
N GLY A 36 63.24 -58.21 -9.24
CA GLY A 36 64.31 -58.81 -8.52
C GLY A 36 64.63 -58.38 -7.10
N GLY A 37 64.35 -59.30 -6.15
CA GLY A 37 65.14 -59.37 -4.92
C GLY A 37 64.37 -59.73 -3.67
N ASP A 38 64.30 -61.05 -3.44
CA ASP A 38 63.87 -61.77 -2.25
C ASP A 38 64.60 -61.32 -0.97
N SER A 39 63.90 -61.06 0.10
CA SER A 39 64.21 -61.60 1.42
C SER A 39 63.06 -61.30 2.40
N GLY A 40 62.48 -62.37 2.94
CA GLY A 40 61.42 -62.31 3.95
C GLY A 40 61.89 -61.66 5.25
N ASP A 41 60.98 -60.90 5.81
CA ASP A 41 60.94 -60.75 7.26
C ASP A 41 59.51 -60.66 7.70
N THR A 42 59.14 -61.54 8.58
CA THR A 42 57.88 -61.55 9.35
C THR A 42 58.03 -60.61 10.52
N GLY A 43 57.53 -59.45 10.45
CA GLY A 43 57.56 -58.51 11.57
C GLY A 43 56.39 -57.56 11.57
N ASN A 44 55.52 -57.76 12.53
CA ASN A 44 54.71 -56.80 13.28
C ASN A 44 54.19 -55.55 12.51
N GLY A 45 52.91 -55.53 12.24
CA GLY A 45 52.25 -54.32 11.72
C GLY A 45 52.42 -53.14 12.71
N ASN A 46 53.38 -52.30 12.42
CA ASN A 46 53.38 -50.92 12.88
C ASN A 46 52.45 -50.21 11.91
N SER A 47 51.23 -49.96 12.26
CA SER A 47 50.42 -48.96 11.57
C SER A 47 51.17 -47.64 11.73
N ASP A 48 51.69 -47.07 10.63
CA ASP A 48 52.34 -45.76 10.69
C ASP A 48 51.30 -44.80 11.31
N THR A 49 51.69 -44.14 12.40
CA THR A 49 50.84 -43.08 13.01
C THR A 49 50.86 -41.87 12.09
N LEU A 50 49.70 -41.53 11.58
CA LEU A 50 49.51 -40.35 10.74
C LEU A 50 49.34 -39.10 11.61
N ALA A 51 49.84 -37.97 11.18
CA ALA A 51 49.49 -36.69 11.78
C ALA A 51 48.00 -36.33 11.50
N ILE A 52 47.41 -35.53 12.33
CA ILE A 52 45.98 -35.14 12.16
C ILE A 52 45.80 -34.38 10.85
N TYR A 53 46.72 -33.45 10.51
CA TYR A 53 46.64 -32.67 9.26
C TYR A 53 46.73 -33.56 7.99
N GLU A 54 47.42 -34.70 8.05
CA GLU A 54 47.47 -35.68 6.96
C GLU A 54 46.12 -36.39 6.81
N ILE A 55 45.41 -36.62 7.94
CA ILE A 55 44.06 -37.23 7.95
C ILE A 55 43.02 -36.23 7.45
N GLN A 56 43.09 -34.98 7.88
CA GLN A 56 42.19 -33.90 7.40
C GLN A 56 42.39 -33.62 5.92
N GLY A 57 43.66 -33.36 5.52
CA GLY A 57 44.02 -32.98 4.16
C GLY A 57 43.64 -31.49 3.87
N ALA A 58 44.02 -31.03 2.68
CA ALA A 58 43.61 -29.69 2.18
C ALA A 58 42.40 -29.81 1.25
N GLY A 59 41.21 -29.86 1.83
CA GLY A 59 39.97 -30.04 1.09
C GLY A 59 38.79 -30.39 2.00
N HIS A 60 37.56 -30.41 1.44
CA HIS A 60 36.30 -30.61 2.16
C HIS A 60 36.00 -32.05 2.58
N SER A 61 36.94 -32.96 2.41
CA SER A 61 36.80 -34.36 2.83
C SER A 61 38.15 -34.97 3.03
N SER A 62 38.28 -35.80 4.05
CA SER A 62 39.49 -36.51 4.36
C SER A 62 39.96 -37.44 3.22
N PRO A 63 41.22 -37.43 2.83
CA PRO A 63 41.78 -38.43 1.93
C PRO A 63 41.80 -39.85 2.50
N TYR A 64 41.51 -39.98 3.81
CA TYR A 64 41.42 -41.27 4.52
C TYR A 64 39.99 -41.67 4.85
N ALA A 65 38.97 -40.97 4.34
CA ALA A 65 37.55 -41.34 4.59
C ALA A 65 37.28 -42.80 4.25
N GLY A 66 36.68 -43.53 5.20
CA GLY A 66 36.38 -44.96 5.11
C GLY A 66 37.59 -45.88 5.47
N GLN A 67 38.72 -45.32 5.79
CA GLN A 67 39.93 -46.08 6.19
C GLN A 67 40.10 -46.09 7.70
N SER A 68 40.79 -47.12 8.24
CA SER A 68 41.17 -47.18 9.64
C SER A 68 42.62 -46.75 9.78
N VAL A 69 42.84 -45.72 10.56
CA VAL A 69 44.18 -45.12 10.80
C VAL A 69 44.43 -44.94 12.27
N THR A 70 45.68 -44.60 12.63
CA THR A 70 46.06 -44.22 13.99
C THR A 70 46.67 -42.84 13.99
N THR A 71 46.29 -42.01 14.97
CA THR A 71 46.83 -40.66 15.18
C THR A 71 47.05 -40.38 16.66
N THR A 72 47.70 -39.28 16.96
CA THR A 72 47.87 -38.76 18.33
C THR A 72 47.49 -37.31 18.41
N GLY A 73 47.02 -36.86 19.57
CA GLY A 73 46.66 -35.43 19.81
C GLY A 73 46.42 -35.16 21.30
N VAL A 74 46.25 -33.88 21.59
CA VAL A 74 45.87 -33.42 22.95
C VAL A 74 44.39 -33.07 22.92
N VAL A 75 43.64 -33.52 23.92
CA VAL A 75 42.22 -33.21 24.09
C VAL A 75 42.04 -31.72 24.40
N THR A 76 41.36 -31.00 23.54
CA THR A 76 41.10 -29.54 23.63
C THR A 76 39.72 -29.22 24.17
N ALA A 77 38.72 -30.08 23.88
CA ALA A 77 37.37 -29.96 24.45
C ALA A 77 36.70 -31.33 24.56
N THR A 78 35.73 -31.45 25.44
CA THR A 78 34.96 -32.69 25.65
C THR A 78 33.46 -32.38 25.83
N ASP A 79 32.62 -33.16 25.15
CA ASP A 79 31.19 -33.25 25.36
C ASP A 79 30.83 -34.67 25.84
N SER A 80 29.59 -34.91 26.20
CA SER A 80 29.07 -36.21 26.75
C SER A 80 29.36 -37.41 25.84
N ASN A 81 29.46 -37.26 24.54
CA ASN A 81 29.61 -38.33 23.55
C ASN A 81 30.66 -38.02 22.47
N ALA A 82 31.41 -36.93 22.64
CA ALA A 82 32.38 -36.45 21.68
C ALA A 82 33.61 -35.78 22.32
N VAL A 83 34.68 -35.74 21.60
CA VAL A 83 35.96 -35.16 22.03
C VAL A 83 36.63 -34.49 20.85
N PHE A 84 37.19 -33.31 21.08
CA PHE A 84 38.07 -32.62 20.15
C PHE A 84 39.50 -32.88 20.52
N ILE A 85 40.32 -33.30 19.57
CA ILE A 85 41.77 -33.48 19.79
C ILE A 85 42.53 -32.63 18.72
N GLN A 86 43.70 -32.13 19.13
CA GLN A 86 44.50 -31.31 18.25
C GLN A 86 45.98 -31.73 18.39
N ASP A 87 46.70 -31.69 17.26
CA ASP A 87 48.15 -31.86 17.26
C ASP A 87 48.80 -30.74 18.09
N ALA A 88 49.78 -31.07 18.91
CA ALA A 88 50.43 -30.13 19.81
C ALA A 88 51.26 -29.05 19.10
N LEU A 89 51.74 -29.31 17.88
CA LEU A 89 52.63 -28.42 17.11
C LEU A 89 52.06 -28.02 15.74
N GLY A 90 51.22 -28.86 15.14
CA GLY A 90 50.72 -28.72 13.79
C GLY A 90 51.86 -28.78 12.71
N ASP A 91 51.49 -28.59 11.44
CA ASP A 91 52.41 -28.53 10.31
C ASP A 91 52.75 -27.11 9.89
N GLY A 92 52.00 -26.13 10.32
CA GLY A 92 52.16 -24.73 9.98
C GLY A 92 51.66 -24.40 8.57
N ASP A 93 50.83 -25.24 7.96
CA ASP A 93 50.11 -24.98 6.71
C ASP A 93 48.69 -24.51 7.01
N ASP A 94 48.35 -23.27 6.62
CA ASP A 94 47.02 -22.71 6.82
C ASP A 94 45.92 -23.41 5.99
N ALA A 95 46.28 -24.34 5.09
CA ALA A 95 45.31 -25.07 4.27
C ALA A 95 44.89 -26.41 4.90
N THR A 96 45.41 -26.80 6.06
CA THR A 96 45.09 -28.06 6.73
C THR A 96 44.65 -27.80 8.15
N SER A 97 43.64 -28.56 8.65
CA SER A 97 43.34 -28.55 10.06
C SER A 97 44.28 -29.49 10.84
N ASP A 98 44.82 -28.97 11.94
CA ASP A 98 45.63 -29.73 12.89
C ASP A 98 44.77 -30.46 13.96
N ALA A 99 43.46 -30.44 13.85
CA ALA A 99 42.52 -31.03 14.84
C ALA A 99 41.50 -31.95 14.18
N ILE A 100 40.92 -32.84 14.98
CA ILE A 100 39.86 -33.75 14.50
C ILE A 100 38.86 -34.06 15.57
N TYR A 101 37.61 -34.27 15.17
CA TYR A 101 36.51 -34.65 16.02
C TYR A 101 36.41 -36.15 16.23
N LEU A 102 36.23 -36.60 17.48
CA LEU A 102 36.05 -37.97 17.86
C LEU A 102 34.61 -38.22 18.36
N TYR A 103 33.77 -38.91 17.59
CA TYR A 103 32.47 -39.34 18.06
C TYR A 103 32.63 -40.67 18.88
N THR A 104 32.58 -40.58 20.21
CA THR A 104 32.74 -41.69 21.10
C THR A 104 31.48 -42.49 21.35
N GLY A 105 30.32 -41.91 21.13
CA GLY A 105 28.98 -42.51 21.24
C GLY A 105 28.36 -42.56 22.65
N SER A 106 29.18 -42.46 23.69
CA SER A 106 28.75 -42.31 25.09
C SER A 106 29.99 -42.26 26.01
N GLY A 107 29.80 -41.73 27.20
CA GLY A 107 30.81 -41.50 28.26
C GLY A 107 32.20 -42.08 28.08
N HIS A 108 33.16 -41.26 27.74
CA HIS A 108 34.51 -41.66 27.32
C HIS A 108 35.55 -41.55 28.47
N GLY A 109 35.29 -40.74 29.49
CA GLY A 109 36.20 -40.57 30.64
C GLY A 109 37.46 -39.75 30.37
N LEU A 110 37.61 -39.18 29.18
CA LEU A 110 38.71 -38.28 28.76
C LEU A 110 38.52 -36.91 29.37
N GLN A 111 39.61 -36.19 29.58
CA GLN A 111 39.61 -34.86 30.14
C GLN A 111 40.49 -33.92 29.29
N VAL A 112 40.12 -32.64 29.27
CA VAL A 112 40.93 -31.60 28.60
C VAL A 112 42.37 -31.65 29.11
N GLY A 113 43.34 -31.68 28.22
CA GLY A 113 44.73 -31.83 28.49
C GLY A 113 45.23 -33.29 28.56
N ASP A 114 44.40 -34.29 28.28
CA ASP A 114 44.87 -35.65 28.06
C ASP A 114 45.55 -35.75 26.68
N ALA A 115 46.78 -36.26 26.65
CA ALA A 115 47.41 -36.66 25.41
C ALA A 115 46.95 -38.09 25.08
N VAL A 116 46.47 -38.30 23.88
CA VAL A 116 45.84 -39.55 23.47
C VAL A 116 46.42 -40.12 22.18
N GLN A 117 46.41 -41.44 22.09
CA GLN A 117 46.54 -42.16 20.82
C GLN A 117 45.16 -42.67 20.43
N VAL A 118 44.73 -42.39 19.20
CA VAL A 118 43.40 -42.69 18.64
C VAL A 118 43.56 -43.66 17.48
N SER A 119 42.82 -44.77 17.49
CA SER A 119 42.80 -45.73 16.38
C SER A 119 41.37 -46.02 15.97
N GLY A 120 41.00 -45.84 14.70
CA GLY A 120 39.65 -46.07 14.28
C GLY A 120 39.39 -45.74 12.81
N SER A 121 38.12 -45.81 12.42
CA SER A 121 37.71 -45.47 11.05
C SER A 121 37.44 -43.99 10.96
N VAL A 122 38.01 -43.32 9.97
CA VAL A 122 37.71 -41.96 9.56
C VAL A 122 36.41 -41.97 8.77
N SER A 123 35.51 -41.05 9.04
CA SER A 123 34.24 -40.93 8.34
C SER A 123 33.84 -39.47 8.16
N GLU A 124 33.18 -39.19 7.05
CA GLU A 124 32.50 -37.92 6.83
C GLU A 124 31.10 -37.97 7.43
N TYR A 125 30.81 -37.11 8.39
CA TYR A 125 29.51 -36.97 9.00
C TYR A 125 28.81 -35.71 8.49
N PHE A 126 27.61 -35.86 7.93
CA PHE A 126 26.76 -34.75 7.47
C PHE A 126 25.73 -34.42 8.52
N PRO A 127 25.84 -33.30 9.24
CA PRO A 127 24.82 -32.88 10.20
C PRO A 127 23.44 -32.78 9.52
N GLY A 128 22.42 -33.46 10.13
CA GLY A 128 21.08 -33.56 9.52
C GLY A 128 20.95 -34.50 8.31
N GLY A 129 22.04 -35.04 7.79
CA GLY A 129 22.08 -35.94 6.64
C GLY A 129 22.39 -35.25 5.31
N THR A 130 22.74 -36.00 4.28
CA THR A 130 23.19 -35.49 2.98
C THR A 130 22.16 -34.71 2.18
N SER A 131 20.87 -34.74 2.57
CA SER A 131 19.80 -33.99 1.88
C SER A 131 19.65 -32.56 2.38
N THR A 132 20.36 -32.15 3.43
CA THR A 132 20.28 -30.82 4.00
C THR A 132 21.09 -29.76 3.22
N GLY A 133 22.00 -30.17 2.38
CA GLY A 133 22.97 -29.29 1.73
C GLY A 133 24.12 -28.86 2.65
N ASN A 134 24.23 -29.43 3.84
CA ASN A 134 25.35 -29.19 4.76
C ASN A 134 26.68 -29.75 4.23
N LEU A 135 27.78 -29.21 4.71
CA LEU A 135 29.10 -29.80 4.56
C LEU A 135 29.25 -31.02 5.49
N SER A 136 30.30 -31.84 5.30
CA SER A 136 30.66 -32.90 6.22
C SER A 136 31.59 -32.41 7.33
N ILE A 137 31.63 -33.15 8.40
CA ILE A 137 32.65 -33.05 9.47
C ILE A 137 33.51 -34.30 9.36
N THR A 138 34.83 -34.16 9.26
CA THR A 138 35.77 -35.28 9.33
C THR A 138 35.91 -35.76 10.74
N GLN A 139 35.56 -37.01 10.99
CA GLN A 139 35.55 -37.57 12.34
C GLN A 139 36.08 -39.00 12.43
N PHE A 140 36.56 -39.35 13.62
CA PHE A 140 36.66 -40.77 14.01
C PHE A 140 35.30 -41.25 14.58
N TYR A 141 34.75 -42.31 14.00
CA TYR A 141 33.52 -42.90 14.49
C TYR A 141 33.78 -44.02 15.49
N ARG A 142 33.51 -43.79 16.78
CA ARG A 142 33.69 -44.73 17.91
C ARG A 142 35.11 -45.35 17.91
N PRO A 143 36.17 -44.55 17.96
CA PRO A 143 37.55 -45.04 17.95
C PRO A 143 37.94 -45.75 19.25
N GLU A 144 39.01 -46.52 19.22
CA GLU A 144 39.78 -46.91 20.37
C GLU A 144 40.70 -45.74 20.77
N VAL A 145 40.63 -45.32 22.04
CA VAL A 145 41.42 -44.20 22.55
C VAL A 145 42.26 -44.67 23.75
N ILE A 146 43.52 -44.38 23.71
CA ILE A 146 44.49 -44.70 24.78
C ILE A 146 45.05 -43.38 25.32
N VAL A 147 44.90 -43.13 26.60
CA VAL A 147 45.52 -41.95 27.26
C VAL A 147 46.96 -42.24 27.52
N GLU A 148 47.86 -41.49 26.92
CA GLU A 148 49.29 -41.57 27.05
C GLU A 148 49.84 -40.78 28.25
N SER A 149 49.34 -39.57 28.43
CA SER A 149 49.66 -38.71 29.57
C SER A 149 48.50 -37.72 29.84
N GLN A 150 48.49 -37.12 31.04
CA GLN A 150 47.45 -36.18 31.48
C GLN A 150 48.03 -34.82 31.88
N ASN A 151 47.16 -33.79 31.93
CA ASN A 151 47.55 -32.42 32.27
C ASN A 151 48.61 -31.83 31.34
N ASN A 152 48.53 -32.16 30.10
CA ASN A 152 49.42 -31.55 29.06
C ASN A 152 48.95 -30.11 28.80
N MET A 153 49.90 -29.25 28.31
CA MET A 153 49.57 -27.95 27.83
C MET A 153 48.70 -28.10 26.58
N LEU A 154 47.68 -27.28 26.47
CA LEU A 154 46.86 -27.23 25.27
C LEU A 154 47.67 -26.57 24.12
N PRO A 155 47.42 -26.94 22.86
CA PRO A 155 47.88 -26.19 21.73
C PRO A 155 47.48 -24.73 21.81
N ASP A 156 48.32 -23.80 21.37
CA ASP A 156 47.94 -22.37 21.26
C ASP A 156 46.79 -22.24 20.30
N PRO A 157 45.75 -21.42 20.61
CA PRO A 157 44.63 -21.24 19.71
C PRO A 157 45.07 -20.49 18.43
N VAL A 158 44.52 -20.86 17.29
CA VAL A 158 44.62 -20.04 16.07
C VAL A 158 43.80 -18.77 16.27
N VAL A 159 44.44 -17.63 16.10
CA VAL A 159 43.74 -16.36 16.27
C VAL A 159 43.01 -16.02 14.95
N ILE A 160 41.69 -15.93 15.00
CA ILE A 160 40.86 -15.34 13.93
C ILE A 160 40.88 -13.83 14.16
N GLY A 161 41.59 -13.10 13.33
CA GLY A 161 41.80 -11.66 13.46
C GLY A 161 43.18 -11.20 13.04
N ARG A 162 43.50 -9.91 13.26
CA ARG A 162 44.78 -9.30 12.88
C ARG A 162 45.99 -9.87 13.60
N GLY A 163 45.77 -10.54 14.70
CA GLY A 163 46.83 -11.23 15.42
C GLY A 163 47.22 -12.59 14.82
N GLY A 164 46.50 -13.08 13.85
CA GLY A 164 46.64 -14.38 13.20
C GLY A 164 46.13 -14.41 11.78
N ARG A 165 45.01 -15.14 11.55
CA ARG A 165 44.42 -15.33 10.23
C ARG A 165 43.18 -14.44 10.06
N LEU A 166 43.05 -13.68 8.96
CA LEU A 166 41.87 -12.90 8.62
C LEU A 166 40.94 -13.75 7.75
N ALA A 167 39.68 -13.82 8.10
CA ALA A 167 38.65 -14.44 7.26
C ALA A 167 38.43 -13.59 5.99
N PRO A 168 38.19 -14.23 4.84
CA PRO A 168 37.72 -13.55 3.63
C PRO A 168 36.45 -12.75 3.96
N ASN A 169 36.27 -11.58 3.31
CA ASN A 169 35.17 -10.66 3.68
C ASN A 169 34.23 -10.30 2.51
N GLN A 170 34.26 -11.07 1.41
CA GLN A 170 33.37 -10.85 0.26
C GLN A 170 32.83 -12.15 -0.34
N ILE A 171 33.68 -13.18 -0.44
CA ILE A 171 33.39 -14.40 -1.20
C ILE A 171 33.12 -15.54 -0.23
N ILE A 172 31.95 -16.15 -0.31
CA ILE A 172 31.62 -17.39 0.39
C ILE A 172 32.34 -18.56 -0.30
N ASP A 173 32.12 -18.70 -1.62
CA ASP A 173 32.75 -19.63 -2.52
C ASP A 173 32.53 -19.16 -3.98
N ASP A 174 33.49 -19.17 -4.87
CA ASP A 174 33.37 -18.66 -6.24
C ASP A 174 33.54 -19.72 -7.33
N ASP A 175 33.88 -20.98 -6.96
CA ASP A 175 34.16 -22.04 -7.91
C ASP A 175 33.42 -23.38 -7.68
N MET A 176 32.36 -23.38 -6.86
CA MET A 176 31.56 -24.56 -6.50
C MET A 176 32.38 -25.64 -5.76
N LEU A 177 33.20 -25.22 -4.81
CA LEU A 177 34.05 -26.05 -3.97
C LEU A 177 35.10 -26.86 -4.81
N ALA A 178 35.47 -26.36 -5.98
CA ALA A 178 36.36 -27.09 -6.87
C ALA A 178 37.86 -26.95 -6.52
N THR A 179 38.26 -25.79 -5.99
CA THR A 179 39.61 -25.49 -5.55
C THR A 179 39.57 -25.09 -4.08
N PHE A 180 40.42 -25.70 -3.27
CA PHE A 180 40.52 -25.33 -1.87
C PHE A 180 41.44 -24.12 -1.68
N ASP A 181 40.88 -22.95 -1.37
CA ASP A 181 41.53 -21.64 -1.28
C ASP A 181 41.17 -20.85 -0.02
N PRO A 182 41.67 -21.26 1.18
CA PRO A 182 41.33 -20.61 2.46
C PRO A 182 41.68 -19.12 2.58
N GLN A 183 42.42 -18.56 1.63
CA GLN A 183 42.82 -17.14 1.62
C GLN A 183 41.76 -16.25 0.95
N ASN A 184 40.90 -16.81 0.10
CA ASN A 184 39.95 -16.06 -0.68
C ASN A 184 38.50 -16.49 -0.41
N ASP A 185 38.23 -17.75 -0.10
CA ASP A 185 36.92 -18.33 0.08
C ASP A 185 36.58 -18.56 1.57
N GLY A 186 35.42 -18.09 2.00
CA GLY A 186 34.98 -18.17 3.41
C GLY A 186 34.75 -19.59 3.86
N ILE A 187 34.16 -20.46 3.01
CA ILE A 187 33.96 -21.88 3.34
C ILE A 187 35.32 -22.54 3.58
N ASP A 188 36.27 -22.39 2.70
CA ASP A 188 37.58 -23.02 2.79
C ASP A 188 38.36 -22.52 4.00
N PHE A 189 38.21 -21.23 4.33
CA PHE A 189 38.82 -20.62 5.50
C PHE A 189 38.39 -21.33 6.79
N TYR A 190 37.08 -21.49 7.01
CA TYR A 190 36.58 -22.14 8.20
C TYR A 190 36.80 -23.67 8.18
N GLU A 191 36.73 -24.30 7.03
CA GLU A 191 37.00 -25.72 6.85
C GLU A 191 38.43 -26.05 7.27
N SER A 192 39.40 -25.21 6.91
CA SER A 192 40.81 -25.38 7.32
C SER A 192 41.05 -25.19 8.83
N LEU A 193 39.99 -24.81 9.59
CA LEU A 193 39.99 -24.67 11.04
C LEU A 193 39.12 -25.72 11.71
N GLU A 194 38.54 -26.69 11.01
CA GLU A 194 37.65 -27.71 11.54
C GLU A 194 38.25 -28.39 12.80
N ALA A 195 37.48 -28.46 13.88
CA ALA A 195 37.81 -29.00 15.20
C ALA A 195 38.98 -28.30 15.93
N MET A 196 39.63 -27.30 15.31
CA MET A 196 40.75 -26.60 15.93
C MET A 196 40.34 -25.72 17.11
N ARG A 197 41.25 -25.52 18.03
CA ARG A 197 41.14 -24.50 19.06
C ARG A 197 41.46 -23.14 18.42
N VAL A 198 40.52 -22.19 18.55
CA VAL A 198 40.58 -20.85 17.98
C VAL A 198 40.30 -19.79 19.05
N THR A 199 40.74 -18.55 18.76
CA THR A 199 40.35 -17.35 19.49
C THR A 199 39.82 -16.32 18.49
N ILE A 200 38.56 -15.93 18.59
CA ILE A 200 38.00 -14.76 17.87
C ILE A 200 38.51 -13.54 18.60
N GLN A 201 39.46 -12.82 17.99
CA GLN A 201 40.12 -11.64 18.58
C GLN A 201 39.15 -10.45 18.64
N ASP A 202 39.01 -9.80 19.80
CA ASP A 202 38.18 -8.61 19.99
C ASP A 202 36.81 -8.76 19.31
N ALA A 203 36.08 -9.83 19.64
CA ALA A 203 34.81 -10.18 19.02
C ALA A 203 33.74 -9.13 19.32
N VAL A 204 32.94 -8.77 18.29
CA VAL A 204 31.77 -7.90 18.40
C VAL A 204 30.54 -8.60 17.82
N ALA A 205 29.43 -8.58 18.55
CA ALA A 205 28.16 -9.12 18.08
C ALA A 205 27.59 -8.30 16.90
N VAL A 206 27.13 -8.94 15.84
CA VAL A 206 26.50 -8.29 14.68
C VAL A 206 24.99 -8.53 14.60
N SER A 207 24.49 -9.39 15.50
CA SER A 207 23.07 -9.62 15.72
C SER A 207 22.84 -9.86 17.21
N PRO A 208 21.59 -9.73 17.67
CA PRO A 208 21.24 -10.15 19.02
C PRO A 208 21.38 -11.68 19.16
N THR A 209 21.48 -12.14 20.41
CA THR A 209 21.31 -13.58 20.72
C THR A 209 19.95 -14.02 20.20
N ASN A 210 19.93 -15.04 19.36
CA ASN A 210 18.70 -15.57 18.81
C ASN A 210 17.99 -16.52 19.79
N ARG A 211 16.82 -17.02 19.41
CA ARG A 211 16.01 -17.96 20.24
C ARG A 211 16.69 -19.30 20.57
N TYR A 212 17.77 -19.63 19.86
CA TYR A 212 18.56 -20.84 20.10
C TYR A 212 19.77 -20.59 21.02
N GLY A 213 20.04 -19.35 21.38
CA GLY A 213 21.18 -18.93 22.18
C GLY A 213 22.42 -18.59 21.35
N GLU A 214 22.36 -18.63 20.04
CA GLU A 214 23.48 -18.38 19.13
C GLU A 214 23.75 -16.88 18.98
N ILE A 215 25.03 -16.52 18.84
CA ILE A 215 25.51 -15.16 18.62
C ILE A 215 26.38 -15.14 17.36
N PHE A 216 26.09 -14.24 16.41
CA PHE A 216 26.93 -14.00 15.24
C PHE A 216 27.86 -12.82 15.52
N THR A 217 29.15 -13.00 15.22
CA THR A 217 30.21 -12.04 15.57
C THR A 217 31.14 -11.74 14.41
N LEU A 218 31.91 -10.67 14.57
CA LEU A 218 33.09 -10.34 13.76
C LEU A 218 34.30 -10.21 14.66
N ALA A 219 35.45 -10.60 14.15
CA ALA A 219 36.73 -10.33 14.81
C ALA A 219 37.15 -8.85 14.69
N ASN A 220 38.13 -8.42 15.50
CA ASN A 220 38.73 -7.08 15.49
C ASN A 220 37.69 -5.93 15.62
N ASN A 221 36.65 -6.09 16.42
CA ASN A 221 35.55 -5.14 16.53
C ASN A 221 34.90 -4.79 15.16
N GLY A 222 35.01 -5.70 14.17
CA GLY A 222 34.48 -5.54 12.83
C GLY A 222 35.24 -4.54 11.93
N GLU A 223 36.50 -4.16 12.28
CA GLU A 223 37.26 -3.17 11.51
C GLU A 223 37.68 -3.67 10.13
N ASP A 224 37.72 -4.98 9.91
CA ASP A 224 38.14 -5.60 8.63
C ASP A 224 36.96 -6.07 7.78
N ALA A 225 35.72 -5.93 8.31
CA ALA A 225 34.49 -6.36 7.65
C ALA A 225 34.00 -5.34 6.63
N THR A 226 33.25 -5.83 5.64
CA THR A 226 32.50 -4.99 4.71
C THR A 226 31.04 -4.84 5.19
N GLY A 227 30.24 -3.92 4.61
CA GLY A 227 28.81 -3.85 4.92
C GLY A 227 28.40 -3.43 6.34
N ARG A 228 29.33 -2.97 7.18
CA ARG A 228 29.01 -2.51 8.54
C ARG A 228 27.98 -1.39 8.51
N ASN A 229 26.85 -1.55 9.22
CA ASN A 229 25.88 -0.49 9.42
C ASN A 229 26.22 0.39 10.62
N SER A 230 25.50 1.50 10.75
CA SER A 230 25.76 2.51 11.80
C SER A 230 25.43 2.01 13.22
N ARG A 231 24.68 0.90 13.33
CA ARG A 231 24.12 0.40 14.58
C ARG A 231 24.82 -0.87 15.11
N GLY A 232 25.86 -1.30 14.43
CA GLY A 232 26.72 -2.40 14.90
C GLY A 232 26.54 -3.72 14.17
N GLY A 233 25.50 -3.85 13.33
CA GLY A 233 25.27 -5.01 12.49
C GLY A 233 26.13 -5.02 11.22
N ILE A 234 25.87 -6.02 10.37
CA ILE A 234 26.49 -6.16 9.04
C ILE A 234 25.41 -6.47 8.01
N THR A 235 25.33 -5.65 6.94
CA THR A 235 24.28 -5.73 5.94
C THR A 235 24.75 -6.39 4.67
N ILE A 236 23.95 -7.30 4.11
CA ILE A 236 24.25 -7.98 2.84
C ILE A 236 24.23 -7.02 1.65
N LYS A 237 24.96 -7.42 0.60
CA LYS A 237 24.99 -6.75 -0.70
C LYS A 237 24.85 -7.78 -1.83
N PRO A 238 24.56 -7.38 -3.06
CA PRO A 238 24.35 -8.32 -4.18
C PRO A 238 25.46 -9.36 -4.38
N ASP A 239 26.71 -8.97 -4.13
CA ASP A 239 27.89 -9.81 -4.36
C ASP A 239 28.65 -10.07 -3.03
N ASP A 240 28.01 -9.87 -1.89
CA ASP A 240 28.64 -9.94 -0.59
C ASP A 240 27.63 -10.35 0.51
N PHE A 241 27.75 -11.60 0.96
CA PHE A 241 26.92 -12.18 2.02
C PHE A 241 27.70 -12.38 3.32
N ASN A 242 28.78 -11.56 3.50
CA ASN A 242 29.59 -11.42 4.70
C ASN A 242 30.16 -12.75 5.19
N PRO A 243 31.12 -13.34 4.45
CA PRO A 243 31.76 -14.61 4.85
C PRO A 243 32.58 -14.51 6.13
N GLU A 244 33.00 -13.33 6.56
CA GLU A 244 33.77 -13.06 7.77
C GLU A 244 33.02 -13.25 9.10
N ARG A 245 31.71 -13.53 9.04
CA ARG A 245 30.90 -13.79 10.24
C ARG A 245 31.27 -15.12 10.89
N VAL A 246 31.41 -15.11 12.20
CA VAL A 246 31.65 -16.30 13.01
C VAL A 246 30.49 -16.48 14.00
N GLN A 247 29.85 -17.64 13.99
CA GLN A 247 28.83 -18.00 14.98
C GLN A 247 29.51 -18.44 16.28
N ILE A 248 28.99 -18.01 17.40
CA ILE A 248 29.25 -18.57 18.71
C ILE A 248 28.00 -19.36 19.12
N ASP A 249 28.19 -20.64 19.39
CA ASP A 249 27.14 -21.51 19.89
C ASP A 249 27.50 -22.06 21.29
N PHE A 250 26.52 -22.10 22.19
CA PHE A 250 26.73 -22.50 23.57
C PHE A 250 26.32 -23.96 23.78
N ASP A 251 27.32 -24.87 23.89
CA ASP A 251 27.11 -26.24 24.26
C ASP A 251 27.47 -26.45 25.77
N SER A 252 26.44 -26.66 26.59
CA SER A 252 26.61 -26.89 28.02
C SER A 252 27.37 -28.18 28.35
N GLY A 253 27.53 -29.09 27.40
CA GLY A 253 28.38 -30.29 27.51
C GLY A 253 29.84 -29.94 27.41
N ILE A 254 30.20 -28.89 26.68
CA ILE A 254 31.57 -28.38 26.53
C ILE A 254 31.88 -27.40 27.65
N HIS A 255 31.05 -26.36 27.78
CA HIS A 255 31.22 -25.33 28.82
C HIS A 255 29.89 -24.71 29.22
N ASP A 256 29.53 -24.78 30.53
CA ASP A 256 28.27 -24.28 31.06
C ASP A 256 28.35 -22.74 31.26
N PHE A 257 28.28 -22.00 30.19
CA PHE A 257 28.28 -20.54 30.13
C PHE A 257 27.24 -20.06 29.13
N HIS A 258 26.57 -18.94 29.41
CA HIS A 258 25.58 -18.34 28.53
C HIS A 258 25.46 -16.83 28.76
N VAL A 259 25.32 -16.07 27.69
CA VAL A 259 25.14 -14.61 27.77
C VAL A 259 24.25 -14.13 26.60
N ASN A 260 23.29 -13.26 26.93
CA ASN A 260 22.50 -12.55 25.90
C ASN A 260 23.17 -11.25 25.52
N VAL A 261 23.16 -10.94 24.23
CA VAL A 261 23.76 -9.73 23.65
C VAL A 261 22.79 -9.02 22.74
N ASN A 262 23.04 -7.72 22.49
CA ASN A 262 22.44 -6.95 21.42
C ASN A 262 23.47 -6.72 20.31
N SER A 263 23.02 -6.31 19.13
CA SER A 263 23.93 -5.90 18.05
C SER A 263 24.91 -4.84 18.54
N GLY A 264 26.17 -4.98 18.20
CA GLY A 264 27.24 -4.05 18.54
C GLY A 264 27.84 -4.25 19.94
N ASP A 265 27.36 -5.18 20.77
CA ASP A 265 28.00 -5.53 22.04
C ASP A 265 29.38 -6.14 21.83
N GLN A 266 30.35 -5.70 22.62
CA GLN A 266 31.69 -6.21 22.56
C GLN A 266 31.87 -7.41 23.51
N LEU A 267 32.53 -8.46 23.02
CA LEU A 267 32.75 -9.70 23.76
C LEU A 267 34.21 -9.91 24.17
N GLY A 268 35.12 -9.08 23.63
CA GLY A 268 36.57 -9.28 23.76
C GLY A 268 37.00 -10.54 23.05
N ASP A 269 38.07 -11.18 23.55
CA ASP A 269 38.58 -12.44 22.99
C ASP A 269 37.66 -13.59 23.39
N VAL A 270 37.19 -14.37 22.40
CA VAL A 270 36.37 -15.57 22.61
C VAL A 270 37.16 -16.79 22.17
N THR A 271 37.53 -17.66 23.14
CA THR A 271 38.31 -18.87 22.87
C THR A 271 37.42 -20.10 22.92
N GLY A 272 37.51 -20.96 21.91
CA GLY A 272 36.71 -22.17 21.78
C GLY A 272 37.26 -23.16 20.77
N VAL A 273 36.46 -24.16 20.43
CA VAL A 273 36.76 -25.13 19.35
C VAL A 273 35.77 -24.97 18.20
N VAL A 274 36.25 -25.15 16.96
CA VAL A 274 35.43 -24.98 15.76
C VAL A 274 34.59 -26.23 15.52
N GLY A 275 33.28 -26.04 15.36
CA GLY A 275 32.35 -27.04 14.89
C GLY A 275 31.64 -26.61 13.64
N TYR A 276 30.72 -27.47 13.16
CA TYR A 276 29.84 -27.14 12.02
C TYR A 276 28.48 -27.78 12.23
N SER A 277 27.43 -26.99 12.26
CA SER A 277 26.06 -27.48 12.30
C SER A 277 25.09 -26.55 11.61
N TYR A 278 23.92 -27.04 11.19
CA TYR A 278 22.85 -26.24 10.56
C TYR A 278 23.30 -25.22 9.48
N GLY A 279 24.40 -25.57 8.78
CA GLY A 279 24.90 -24.77 7.65
C GLY A 279 25.76 -23.57 8.05
N ASN A 280 26.31 -23.57 9.26
CA ASN A 280 27.26 -22.57 9.74
C ASN A 280 28.48 -23.22 10.38
N PHE A 281 29.65 -22.60 10.22
CA PHE A 281 30.79 -22.86 11.08
C PHE A 281 30.60 -22.10 12.40
N GLU A 282 30.85 -22.75 13.51
CA GLU A 282 30.56 -22.25 14.85
C GLU A 282 31.71 -22.45 15.79
N VAL A 283 31.85 -21.60 16.78
CA VAL A 283 32.84 -21.72 17.84
C VAL A 283 32.12 -22.06 19.13
N TYR A 284 32.42 -23.22 19.71
CA TYR A 284 31.96 -23.62 21.05
C TYR A 284 32.91 -23.04 22.08
N PRO A 285 32.53 -22.05 22.90
CA PRO A 285 33.41 -21.50 23.93
C PRO A 285 33.88 -22.55 24.92
N THR A 286 35.15 -22.53 25.27
CA THR A 286 35.76 -23.41 26.28
C THR A 286 36.07 -22.69 27.60
N GLU A 287 35.84 -21.36 27.63
CA GLU A 287 36.04 -20.50 28.80
C GLU A 287 35.10 -19.30 28.73
N ASP A 288 34.82 -18.68 29.90
CA ASP A 288 33.98 -17.51 30.02
C ASP A 288 34.59 -16.29 29.30
N PHE A 289 33.76 -15.47 28.69
CA PHE A 289 34.13 -14.17 28.15
C PHE A 289 33.22 -13.03 28.67
N LEU A 290 33.62 -11.79 28.53
CA LEU A 290 32.92 -10.65 29.12
C LEU A 290 32.15 -9.86 28.04
N ARG A 291 30.84 -9.71 28.22
CA ARG A 291 30.03 -8.78 27.47
C ARG A 291 30.26 -7.35 27.95
N THR A 292 30.51 -6.44 27.03
CA THR A 292 30.46 -5.00 27.26
C THR A 292 29.31 -4.42 26.44
N ASP A 293 28.29 -3.91 27.15
CA ASP A 293 27.10 -3.32 26.54
C ASP A 293 27.44 -2.03 25.76
N ASN A 294 26.97 -1.92 24.53
CA ASN A 294 27.13 -0.72 23.70
C ASN A 294 26.04 0.35 23.97
N TYR A 295 25.08 0.06 24.85
CA TYR A 295 23.94 0.92 25.18
C TYR A 295 23.07 1.31 23.98
N LEU A 296 22.91 0.41 23.02
CA LEU A 296 22.06 0.62 21.87
C LEU A 296 20.62 0.94 22.31
N GLN A 297 20.01 1.93 21.69
CA GLN A 297 18.62 2.32 21.97
C GLN A 297 17.74 2.04 20.78
N ALA A 298 16.51 1.59 21.03
CA ALA A 298 15.48 1.47 19.99
C ALA A 298 15.25 2.84 19.34
N GLU A 299 15.08 2.84 18.03
CA GLU A 299 14.84 4.06 17.26
C GLU A 299 13.41 4.56 17.43
N GLN A 300 13.24 5.83 17.13
CA GLN A 300 11.96 6.49 17.05
C GLN A 300 11.91 7.29 15.77
N THR A 301 10.88 7.06 14.95
CA THR A 301 10.71 7.84 13.71
C THR A 301 10.45 9.31 13.99
N THR A 302 10.91 10.17 13.08
CA THR A 302 10.56 11.59 13.03
C THR A 302 9.43 11.88 12.05
N LEU A 303 8.92 10.83 11.36
CA LEU A 303 7.90 10.97 10.33
C LEU A 303 6.50 10.96 10.96
N VAL A 304 6.05 12.12 11.39
CA VAL A 304 4.72 12.33 12.01
C VAL A 304 3.80 13.14 11.10
N THR A 305 2.50 12.98 11.27
CA THR A 305 1.50 13.83 10.60
C THR A 305 1.34 15.15 11.36
N GLU A 306 1.97 16.23 10.89
CA GLU A 306 1.92 17.57 11.49
C GLU A 306 0.90 18.51 10.81
N GLU A 307 0.53 18.23 9.56
CA GLU A 307 -0.33 19.06 8.73
C GLU A 307 -1.52 18.29 8.19
N GLU A 308 -2.67 18.93 7.96
CA GLU A 308 -3.91 18.33 7.39
C GLU A 308 -3.72 17.59 6.06
N ARG A 309 -2.56 17.70 5.41
CA ARG A 309 -2.25 17.12 4.09
C ARG A 309 -1.09 16.15 4.12
N GLN A 310 -0.65 15.79 5.26
CA GLN A 310 0.29 14.71 5.44
C GLN A 310 -0.50 13.43 5.70
N LEU A 311 0.07 12.33 5.29
CA LEU A 311 -0.41 10.98 5.56
C LEU A 311 0.79 10.14 5.94
N THR A 312 0.72 9.50 7.09
CA THR A 312 1.71 8.51 7.51
C THR A 312 1.16 7.10 7.32
N VAL A 313 1.99 6.22 6.75
CA VAL A 313 1.66 4.82 6.52
C VAL A 313 2.82 3.97 7.01
N ALA A 314 2.54 2.94 7.80
CA ALA A 314 3.56 1.99 8.24
C ALA A 314 3.30 0.59 7.69
N SER A 315 4.37 -0.20 7.56
CA SER A 315 4.35 -1.65 7.40
C SER A 315 4.99 -2.28 8.62
N TYR A 316 4.37 -3.28 9.23
CA TYR A 316 4.89 -3.96 10.41
C TYR A 316 4.51 -5.43 10.44
N ASN A 317 5.50 -6.32 10.27
CA ASN A 317 5.35 -7.73 10.56
C ASN A 317 5.43 -7.92 12.09
N VAL A 318 4.38 -8.48 12.69
CA VAL A 318 4.25 -8.61 14.16
C VAL A 318 4.52 -10.02 14.68
N LEU A 319 5.12 -10.87 13.85
CA LEU A 319 5.60 -12.23 14.18
C LEU A 319 4.50 -13.12 14.79
N ASN A 320 3.65 -13.71 13.97
CA ASN A 320 2.64 -14.72 14.39
C ASN A 320 1.81 -14.33 15.64
N LEU A 321 1.30 -13.08 15.66
CA LEU A 321 0.59 -12.55 16.82
C LEU A 321 -0.79 -13.18 17.00
N ASP A 322 -1.07 -13.72 18.19
CA ASP A 322 -2.35 -14.29 18.60
C ASP A 322 -2.61 -14.20 20.11
N PRO A 323 -3.84 -14.45 20.59
CA PRO A 323 -4.16 -14.38 22.02
C PRO A 323 -4.06 -15.71 22.77
N ASN A 324 -3.65 -16.81 22.13
CA ASN A 324 -3.67 -18.16 22.71
C ASN A 324 -2.33 -18.53 23.36
N ASP A 325 -2.21 -18.37 24.67
CA ASP A 325 -1.01 -18.73 25.45
C ASP A 325 -0.79 -20.26 25.62
N GLU A 326 -1.61 -21.13 24.99
CA GLU A 326 -1.54 -22.59 25.15
C GLU A 326 -1.05 -23.31 23.88
N ASP A 327 -0.72 -22.62 22.82
CA ASP A 327 -0.42 -23.19 21.51
C ASP A 327 1.09 -23.32 21.17
N GLY A 328 1.97 -22.81 22.03
CA GLY A 328 3.42 -22.97 21.92
C GLY A 328 4.21 -21.72 22.26
N ASP A 329 3.55 -20.55 22.28
CA ASP A 329 4.10 -19.31 22.82
C ASP A 329 3.14 -18.69 23.83
N GLN A 330 3.37 -17.46 24.28
CA GLN A 330 2.60 -16.82 25.36
C GLN A 330 2.46 -15.31 25.11
N ASP A 331 2.00 -14.91 23.95
CA ASP A 331 1.91 -13.54 23.51
C ASP A 331 1.17 -12.62 24.47
N LEU A 332 0.06 -13.09 25.00
CA LEU A 332 -0.74 -12.33 25.96
C LEU A 332 -0.11 -12.32 27.35
N ALA A 333 0.34 -13.47 27.85
CA ALA A 333 0.93 -13.58 29.18
C ALA A 333 2.29 -12.88 29.28
N ASP A 334 3.09 -12.89 28.22
CA ASP A 334 4.38 -12.20 28.13
C ASP A 334 4.26 -10.71 27.84
N GLY A 335 3.03 -10.20 27.64
CA GLY A 335 2.75 -8.79 27.40
C GLY A 335 3.22 -8.28 26.02
N ARG A 336 3.29 -9.14 25.02
CA ARG A 336 3.75 -8.79 23.68
C ARG A 336 2.82 -7.81 23.00
N PHE A 337 1.48 -7.94 23.18
CA PHE A 337 0.51 -6.95 22.73
C PHE A 337 0.79 -5.54 23.26
N ASP A 338 1.16 -5.43 24.54
CA ASP A 338 1.48 -4.14 25.16
C ASP A 338 2.80 -3.58 24.61
N ARG A 339 3.84 -4.42 24.41
CA ARG A 339 5.11 -3.97 23.79
C ARG A 339 4.92 -3.49 22.35
N LEU A 340 4.18 -4.23 21.50
CA LEU A 340 3.84 -3.83 20.14
C LEU A 340 3.05 -2.52 20.13
N ALA A 341 2.10 -2.38 21.06
CA ALA A 341 1.31 -1.14 21.19
C ALA A 341 2.18 0.06 21.60
N GLU A 342 3.10 -0.12 22.54
CA GLU A 342 4.08 0.91 22.94
C GLU A 342 4.98 1.31 21.76
N GLN A 343 5.46 0.35 20.97
CA GLN A 343 6.23 0.59 19.77
C GLN A 343 5.42 1.40 18.73
N ILE A 344 4.19 1.01 18.45
CA ILE A 344 3.29 1.75 17.52
C ILE A 344 3.06 3.18 17.99
N VAL A 345 2.85 3.40 19.28
CA VAL A 345 2.55 4.73 19.83
C VAL A 345 3.79 5.59 19.99
N ASN A 346 4.86 5.04 20.56
CA ASN A 346 6.02 5.81 20.98
C ASN A 346 7.12 5.86 19.91
N GLN A 347 7.43 4.74 19.26
CA GLN A 347 8.48 4.67 18.25
C GLN A 347 7.97 5.03 16.85
N LEU A 348 6.81 4.49 16.44
CA LEU A 348 6.21 4.79 15.13
C LEU A 348 5.36 6.05 15.14
N GLN A 349 5.10 6.67 16.30
CA GLN A 349 4.34 7.92 16.46
C GLN A 349 2.91 7.85 15.94
N SER A 350 2.24 6.69 16.09
CA SER A 350 0.84 6.45 15.74
C SER A 350 0.51 6.78 14.26
N PRO A 351 1.03 6.04 13.28
CA PRO A 351 0.76 6.29 11.87
C PRO A 351 -0.73 6.29 11.53
N ASP A 352 -1.14 7.04 10.50
CA ASP A 352 -2.56 7.11 10.08
C ASP A 352 -3.08 5.77 9.59
N ILE A 353 -2.22 4.97 8.93
CA ILE A 353 -2.51 3.61 8.45
C ILE A 353 -1.32 2.70 8.77
N ILE A 354 -1.59 1.49 9.22
CA ILE A 354 -0.58 0.45 9.45
C ILE A 354 -0.99 -0.81 8.71
N GLY A 355 -0.14 -1.30 7.80
CA GLY A 355 -0.24 -2.65 7.24
C GLY A 355 0.46 -3.63 8.15
N LEU A 356 -0.29 -4.57 8.70
CA LEU A 356 0.22 -5.63 9.57
C LEU A 356 0.41 -6.91 8.78
N GLN A 357 1.47 -7.65 9.05
CA GLN A 357 1.70 -9.01 8.58
C GLN A 357 1.81 -9.94 9.79
N GLU A 358 1.60 -11.22 9.56
CA GLU A 358 1.64 -12.28 10.58
C GLU A 358 0.63 -12.13 11.72
N ILE A 359 -0.57 -11.67 11.40
CA ILE A 359 -1.71 -11.81 12.29
C ILE A 359 -2.24 -13.25 12.20
N GLN A 360 -2.32 -13.95 13.30
CA GLN A 360 -2.97 -15.27 13.39
C GLN A 360 -4.44 -15.12 13.79
N ASP A 361 -5.18 -16.21 13.70
CA ASP A 361 -6.56 -16.25 14.18
C ASP A 361 -6.63 -16.28 15.72
N ASN A 362 -7.83 -16.27 16.26
CA ASN A 362 -8.06 -16.19 17.71
C ASN A 362 -7.59 -17.45 18.48
N SER A 363 -7.26 -18.54 17.80
CA SER A 363 -6.77 -19.79 18.37
C SER A 363 -5.29 -20.05 18.17
N GLY A 364 -4.58 -19.12 17.51
CA GLY A 364 -3.16 -19.25 17.25
C GLY A 364 -2.83 -20.47 16.39
N SER A 365 -1.78 -21.20 16.71
CA SER A 365 -1.36 -22.38 15.96
C SER A 365 -2.26 -23.62 16.13
N ALA A 366 -3.37 -23.52 16.89
CA ALA A 366 -4.29 -24.63 17.09
C ALA A 366 -5.13 -24.91 15.85
N ASP A 367 -4.98 -26.08 15.20
CA ASP A 367 -5.77 -26.50 14.05
C ASP A 367 -7.17 -26.98 14.47
N ASP A 368 -8.04 -26.04 14.86
CA ASP A 368 -9.39 -26.29 15.39
C ASP A 368 -10.51 -25.81 14.46
N GLY A 369 -10.13 -25.19 13.32
CA GLY A 369 -11.03 -24.65 12.30
C GLY A 369 -11.51 -23.22 12.57
N VAL A 370 -11.03 -22.54 13.59
CA VAL A 370 -11.17 -21.10 13.77
C VAL A 370 -10.40 -20.39 12.66
N VAL A 371 -10.98 -19.33 12.13
CA VAL A 371 -10.34 -18.47 11.09
C VAL A 371 -10.54 -16.97 11.37
N ASP A 372 -11.31 -16.63 12.39
CA ASP A 372 -11.53 -15.24 12.78
C ASP A 372 -10.34 -14.72 13.60
N ALA A 373 -9.91 -13.47 13.36
CA ALA A 373 -8.85 -12.78 14.11
C ALA A 373 -9.38 -11.51 14.80
N ASP A 374 -10.68 -11.47 15.08
CA ASP A 374 -11.31 -10.29 15.66
C ASP A 374 -10.89 -10.07 17.12
N GLU A 375 -10.59 -11.13 17.87
CA GLU A 375 -10.00 -11.05 19.21
C GLU A 375 -8.55 -10.58 19.15
N THR A 376 -7.72 -11.17 18.30
CA THR A 376 -6.31 -10.77 18.08
C THR A 376 -6.21 -9.28 17.74
N LEU A 377 -6.92 -8.82 16.69
CA LEU A 377 -6.91 -7.42 16.27
C LEU A 377 -7.56 -6.49 17.30
N GLY A 378 -8.62 -6.96 17.96
CA GLY A 378 -9.32 -6.22 19.01
C GLY A 378 -8.44 -5.96 20.22
N LEU A 379 -7.65 -6.94 20.67
CA LEU A 379 -6.68 -6.82 21.77
C LEU A 379 -5.56 -5.84 21.41
N LEU A 380 -5.00 -5.94 20.20
CA LEU A 380 -3.97 -5.00 19.75
C LEU A 380 -4.48 -3.55 19.73
N VAL A 381 -5.68 -3.31 19.17
CA VAL A 381 -6.29 -1.97 19.18
C VAL A 381 -6.56 -1.48 20.61
N ALA A 382 -6.99 -2.37 21.51
CA ALA A 382 -7.21 -2.01 22.91
C ALA A 382 -5.89 -1.66 23.62
N ALA A 383 -4.81 -2.42 23.38
CA ALA A 383 -3.49 -2.13 23.89
C ALA A 383 -2.94 -0.79 23.39
N ILE A 384 -3.06 -0.49 22.06
CA ILE A 384 -2.66 0.78 21.47
C ILE A 384 -3.39 1.95 22.14
N ARG A 385 -4.71 1.83 22.34
CA ARG A 385 -5.48 2.85 23.06
C ARG A 385 -5.02 3.00 24.50
N SER A 386 -4.69 1.91 25.18
CA SER A 386 -4.18 1.93 26.56
C SER A 386 -2.82 2.60 26.66
N ALA A 387 -1.96 2.45 25.65
CA ALA A 387 -0.67 3.12 25.52
C ALA A 387 -0.81 4.63 25.15
N GLY A 388 -2.04 5.12 24.91
CA GLY A 388 -2.31 6.53 24.59
C GLY A 388 -2.43 6.83 23.11
N GLY A 389 -2.44 5.83 22.24
CA GLY A 389 -2.63 5.95 20.80
C GLY A 389 -4.07 6.23 20.37
N PRO A 390 -4.31 6.43 19.07
CA PRO A 390 -5.63 6.65 18.49
C PRO A 390 -6.55 5.43 18.67
N ASN A 391 -7.84 5.68 18.51
CA ASN A 391 -8.82 4.60 18.47
C ASN A 391 -8.86 4.01 17.04
N TYR A 392 -7.89 3.18 16.70
CA TYR A 392 -7.84 2.55 15.39
C TYR A 392 -9.06 1.69 15.12
N GLU A 393 -9.49 1.68 13.86
CA GLU A 393 -10.32 0.62 13.30
C GLU A 393 -9.42 -0.32 12.49
N TYR A 394 -9.86 -1.57 12.29
CA TYR A 394 -9.11 -2.53 11.47
C TYR A 394 -9.90 -3.02 10.26
N ILE A 395 -9.16 -3.50 9.27
CA ILE A 395 -9.66 -4.21 8.10
C ILE A 395 -8.95 -5.57 8.08
N ASP A 396 -9.73 -6.61 8.11
CA ASP A 396 -9.32 -8.00 7.92
C ASP A 396 -10.17 -8.64 6.81
N ASN A 397 -9.62 -9.64 6.16
CA ASN A 397 -10.33 -10.48 5.22
C ASN A 397 -9.90 -11.94 5.44
N PRO A 398 -10.63 -12.71 6.28
CA PRO A 398 -10.21 -14.00 6.77
C PRO A 398 -9.89 -14.98 5.63
N PRO A 399 -8.84 -15.81 5.74
CA PRO A 399 -8.52 -16.86 4.78
C PRO A 399 -9.54 -18.01 4.85
N GLU A 400 -9.43 -18.94 3.91
CA GLU A 400 -10.03 -20.25 4.08
C GLU A 400 -9.11 -21.10 4.98
N ASN A 401 -9.69 -21.89 5.87
CA ASN A 401 -8.92 -22.64 6.88
C ASN A 401 -7.80 -23.47 6.24
N ASN A 402 -6.56 -23.24 6.68
CA ASN A 402 -5.33 -23.91 6.21
C ASN A 402 -5.05 -23.81 4.71
N GLN A 403 -5.54 -22.77 4.00
CA GLN A 403 -5.33 -22.62 2.56
C GLN A 403 -4.27 -21.57 2.20
N ASP A 404 -3.90 -20.69 3.14
CA ASP A 404 -3.00 -19.58 2.85
C ASP A 404 -1.56 -19.80 3.35
N GLY A 405 -1.21 -21.04 3.75
CA GLY A 405 0.14 -21.41 4.21
C GLY A 405 0.53 -20.76 5.55
N GLY A 406 1.82 -20.67 5.81
CA GLY A 406 2.37 -20.17 7.08
C GLY A 406 2.30 -21.21 8.20
N GLN A 407 2.09 -20.77 9.45
CA GLN A 407 1.92 -21.64 10.60
C GLN A 407 0.68 -22.52 10.42
N PRO A 408 0.79 -23.86 10.44
CA PRO A 408 -0.37 -24.74 10.38
C PRO A 408 -1.34 -24.46 11.54
N GLY A 409 -2.63 -24.31 11.23
CA GLY A 409 -3.66 -23.94 12.19
C GLY A 409 -3.82 -22.43 12.40
N GLY A 410 -2.76 -21.63 12.31
CA GLY A 410 -2.78 -20.20 12.63
C GLY A 410 -3.47 -19.29 11.63
N ASN A 411 -3.81 -19.80 10.44
CA ASN A 411 -4.52 -19.04 9.41
C ASN A 411 -3.96 -17.62 9.21
N ILE A 412 -2.63 -17.53 9.10
CA ILE A 412 -1.85 -16.28 9.03
C ILE A 412 -2.36 -15.39 7.91
N ARG A 413 -2.53 -14.10 8.21
CA ARG A 413 -3.06 -13.10 7.29
C ARG A 413 -2.37 -11.76 7.42
N VAL A 414 -2.69 -10.89 6.47
CA VAL A 414 -2.36 -9.47 6.52
C VAL A 414 -3.61 -8.66 6.87
N ALA A 415 -3.43 -7.58 7.62
CA ALA A 415 -4.52 -6.69 8.04
C ALA A 415 -4.11 -5.22 7.92
N PHE A 416 -5.08 -4.31 8.00
CA PHE A 416 -4.81 -2.88 8.16
C PHE A 416 -5.39 -2.38 9.48
N LEU A 417 -4.62 -1.57 10.20
CA LEU A 417 -5.15 -0.63 11.17
C LEU A 417 -5.21 0.76 10.54
N TYR A 418 -6.23 1.55 10.85
CA TYR A 418 -6.32 2.92 10.38
C TYR A 418 -7.00 3.84 11.40
N ASN A 419 -6.54 5.09 11.47
CA ASN A 419 -7.15 6.10 12.32
C ASN A 419 -8.37 6.74 11.62
N PRO A 420 -9.62 6.47 12.08
CA PRO A 420 -10.82 6.99 11.42
C PRO A 420 -11.00 8.51 11.56
N GLU A 421 -10.19 9.20 12.38
CA GLU A 421 -10.22 10.66 12.50
C GLU A 421 -9.45 11.34 11.35
N THR A 422 -8.47 10.67 10.75
CA THR A 422 -7.59 11.22 9.70
C THR A 422 -7.83 10.63 8.33
N VAL A 423 -8.27 9.38 8.24
CA VAL A 423 -8.55 8.67 6.98
C VAL A 423 -9.95 8.07 6.97
N GLU A 424 -10.58 8.07 5.81
CA GLU A 424 -11.81 7.33 5.55
C GLU A 424 -11.47 6.10 4.70
N THR A 425 -12.09 4.95 4.97
CA THR A 425 -11.91 3.73 4.17
C THR A 425 -13.14 3.40 3.35
N ASP A 426 -12.92 2.88 2.15
CA ASP A 426 -13.93 2.24 1.33
C ASP A 426 -13.98 0.74 1.63
N ARG A 427 -14.79 0.34 2.62
CA ARG A 427 -14.91 -1.08 3.02
C ARG A 427 -15.43 -1.99 1.90
N GLU A 428 -16.14 -1.46 0.91
CA GLU A 428 -16.60 -2.24 -0.24
C GLU A 428 -15.48 -2.51 -1.25
N SER A 429 -14.39 -1.74 -1.18
CA SER A 429 -13.20 -1.99 -2.01
C SER A 429 -12.31 -3.10 -1.47
N VAL A 430 -12.51 -3.51 -0.22
CA VAL A 430 -11.66 -4.51 0.45
C VAL A 430 -11.77 -5.84 -0.29
N SER A 431 -10.61 -6.34 -0.74
CA SER A 431 -10.54 -7.63 -1.45
C SER A 431 -9.17 -8.26 -1.27
N ARG A 432 -9.10 -9.59 -1.41
CA ARG A 432 -7.84 -10.32 -1.53
C ARG A 432 -7.47 -10.40 -3.01
N LEU A 433 -6.21 -10.14 -3.33
CA LEU A 433 -5.72 -10.36 -4.68
C LEU A 433 -5.53 -11.86 -4.90
N THR A 434 -6.00 -12.34 -6.04
CA THR A 434 -5.84 -13.72 -6.48
C THR A 434 -5.27 -13.72 -7.89
N ASP A 435 -4.57 -14.79 -8.22
CA ASP A 435 -4.11 -14.99 -9.58
C ASP A 435 -5.30 -15.19 -10.53
N GLN A 436 -5.34 -14.45 -11.62
CA GLN A 436 -6.39 -14.53 -12.62
C GLN A 436 -5.98 -15.40 -13.82
N ASP A 437 -4.68 -15.71 -13.96
CA ASP A 437 -4.15 -16.58 -15.01
C ASP A 437 -3.59 -17.88 -14.40
N LEU A 438 -4.43 -18.86 -14.23
CA LEU A 438 -4.06 -20.15 -13.68
C LEU A 438 -3.41 -21.10 -14.71
N SER A 439 -3.04 -20.62 -15.90
CA SER A 439 -2.48 -21.47 -16.96
C SER A 439 -1.05 -21.92 -16.69
N ASP A 440 -0.31 -21.19 -15.86
CA ASP A 440 1.05 -21.46 -15.40
C ASP A 440 1.15 -21.82 -13.90
N GLY A 441 0.00 -21.92 -13.21
CA GLY A 441 -0.16 -22.22 -11.80
C GLY A 441 -0.89 -21.10 -11.07
N ASP A 442 -1.20 -21.30 -9.79
CA ASP A 442 -1.71 -20.24 -8.91
C ASP A 442 -0.54 -19.65 -8.11
N ALA A 443 -0.19 -18.41 -8.38
CA ALA A 443 0.90 -17.70 -7.71
C ALA A 443 0.74 -17.63 -6.18
N PHE A 444 -0.49 -17.74 -5.68
CA PHE A 444 -0.79 -17.71 -4.25
C PHE A 444 -1.27 -19.06 -3.71
N ALA A 445 -0.99 -20.18 -4.41
CA ALA A 445 -1.28 -21.51 -3.90
C ALA A 445 -0.54 -21.74 -2.56
N ASN A 446 -1.28 -22.09 -1.50
CA ASN A 446 -0.74 -22.27 -0.15
C ASN A 446 0.10 -21.07 0.36
N SER A 447 -0.25 -19.87 -0.07
CA SER A 447 0.41 -18.62 0.35
C SER A 447 -0.63 -17.56 0.69
N ARG A 448 -0.24 -16.63 1.58
CA ARG A 448 -1.08 -15.49 1.98
C ARG A 448 -1.43 -14.64 0.77
N LYS A 449 -2.73 -14.32 0.62
CA LYS A 449 -3.21 -13.46 -0.46
C LYS A 449 -3.08 -12.01 -0.06
N PRO A 450 -2.52 -11.14 -0.92
CA PRO A 450 -2.42 -9.71 -0.62
C PRO A 450 -3.79 -9.08 -0.34
N LEU A 451 -3.86 -8.20 0.65
CA LEU A 451 -5.05 -7.46 1.02
C LEU A 451 -5.04 -6.09 0.37
N TYR A 452 -6.05 -5.83 -0.43
CA TYR A 452 -6.28 -4.54 -1.05
C TYR A 452 -7.38 -3.76 -0.36
N ALA A 453 -7.16 -2.45 -0.16
CA ALA A 453 -8.18 -1.51 0.32
C ALA A 453 -7.95 -0.09 -0.25
N ARG A 454 -9.04 0.65 -0.46
CA ARG A 454 -8.99 2.07 -0.81
C ARG A 454 -9.21 2.93 0.43
N PHE A 455 -8.38 3.95 0.57
CA PHE A 455 -8.49 4.96 1.62
C PHE A 455 -8.65 6.35 1.02
N GLU A 456 -9.31 7.25 1.74
CA GLU A 456 -9.36 8.67 1.40
C GLU A 456 -8.68 9.48 2.50
N ALA A 457 -7.65 10.24 2.14
CA ALA A 457 -6.95 11.16 3.02
C ALA A 457 -6.78 12.51 2.30
N ALA A 458 -7.07 13.62 2.98
CA ALA A 458 -6.92 14.98 2.44
C ALA A 458 -7.52 15.17 1.02
N ASP A 459 -8.71 14.63 0.77
CA ASP A 459 -9.41 14.64 -0.53
C ASP A 459 -8.75 13.77 -1.63
N HIS A 460 -7.78 12.93 -1.33
CA HIS A 460 -7.15 12.00 -2.25
C HIS A 460 -7.60 10.57 -1.99
N GLU A 461 -7.84 9.84 -3.07
CA GLU A 461 -7.97 8.40 -3.06
C GLU A 461 -6.59 7.77 -3.15
N ILE A 462 -6.33 6.80 -2.29
CA ILE A 462 -5.07 6.09 -2.19
C ILE A 462 -5.38 4.61 -2.12
N HIS A 463 -4.75 3.84 -2.99
CA HIS A 463 -4.89 2.39 -3.08
C HIS A 463 -3.74 1.76 -2.28
N LEU A 464 -4.05 0.93 -1.29
CA LEU A 464 -3.07 0.18 -0.52
C LEU A 464 -3.18 -1.30 -0.81
N ILE A 465 -2.01 -1.94 -1.00
CA ILE A 465 -1.87 -3.38 -1.17
C ILE A 465 -0.89 -3.87 -0.10
N ASN A 466 -1.39 -4.59 0.89
CA ASN A 466 -0.59 -5.18 1.95
C ASN A 466 -0.27 -6.63 1.59
N ASN A 467 1.01 -6.98 1.61
CA ASN A 467 1.53 -8.26 1.14
C ASN A 467 2.26 -9.00 2.25
N HIS A 468 2.27 -10.32 2.15
CA HIS A 468 3.21 -11.19 2.83
C HIS A 468 3.50 -12.34 1.86
N PHE A 469 4.60 -12.23 1.11
CA PHE A 469 4.98 -13.20 0.08
C PHE A 469 5.49 -14.51 0.69
N SER A 470 5.69 -15.52 -0.15
CA SER A 470 6.23 -16.82 0.25
C SER A 470 7.59 -16.65 0.89
N SER A 471 7.78 -17.27 2.07
CA SER A 471 9.04 -17.21 2.79
C SER A 471 10.19 -17.87 2.01
N LYS A 472 11.43 -17.62 2.45
CA LYS A 472 12.63 -18.21 1.85
C LYS A 472 12.82 -19.69 2.23
N GLY A 473 11.75 -20.39 2.62
CA GLY A 473 11.74 -21.81 2.95
C GLY A 473 12.31 -22.68 1.82
N GLY A 474 13.14 -23.66 2.16
CA GLY A 474 13.83 -24.50 1.17
C GLY A 474 15.11 -23.89 0.60
N SER A 475 15.59 -22.75 1.10
CA SER A 475 16.93 -22.23 0.80
C SER A 475 17.99 -23.21 1.27
N THR A 476 19.07 -23.33 0.51
CA THR A 476 20.25 -24.09 0.96
C THR A 476 21.14 -23.21 1.85
N PRO A 477 21.91 -23.83 2.78
CA PRO A 477 22.79 -23.09 3.67
C PRO A 477 23.81 -22.22 2.92
N LEU A 478 24.10 -21.05 3.49
CA LEU A 478 25.10 -20.14 2.92
C LEU A 478 26.51 -20.76 2.90
N PHE A 479 26.91 -21.38 4.04
CA PHE A 479 28.15 -22.18 4.13
C PHE A 479 27.84 -23.66 3.89
N GLY A 480 27.15 -23.99 2.81
CA GLY A 480 26.74 -25.35 2.47
C GLY A 480 27.43 -25.90 1.23
N SER A 481 27.14 -27.17 0.95
CA SER A 481 27.69 -27.92 -0.19
C SER A 481 27.11 -27.57 -1.54
N VAL A 482 26.10 -26.70 -1.59
CA VAL A 482 25.45 -26.20 -2.81
C VAL A 482 25.82 -24.74 -2.98
N GLN A 483 26.71 -24.48 -3.96
CA GLN A 483 27.19 -23.13 -4.28
C GLN A 483 26.93 -22.78 -5.75
N PRO A 484 26.43 -21.59 -6.06
CA PRO A 484 25.88 -20.63 -5.10
C PRO A 484 24.62 -21.17 -4.41
N PRO A 485 24.27 -20.67 -3.21
CA PRO A 485 23.11 -21.12 -2.47
C PRO A 485 21.80 -20.94 -3.25
N VAL A 486 20.89 -21.90 -3.13
CA VAL A 486 19.53 -21.80 -3.70
C VAL A 486 18.71 -20.85 -2.83
N ASN A 487 18.08 -19.86 -3.46
CA ASN A 487 17.10 -18.97 -2.82
C ASN A 487 15.72 -19.67 -2.88
N GLY A 488 15.34 -20.31 -1.79
CA GLY A 488 14.08 -21.08 -1.73
C GLY A 488 12.86 -20.23 -2.06
N SER A 489 11.86 -20.82 -2.72
CA SER A 489 10.60 -20.18 -3.12
C SER A 489 10.74 -18.90 -3.96
N GLU A 490 11.87 -18.67 -4.63
CA GLU A 490 12.06 -17.47 -5.47
C GLU A 490 11.09 -17.46 -6.66
N ASP A 491 10.80 -18.61 -7.26
CA ASP A 491 9.87 -18.73 -8.39
C ASP A 491 8.44 -18.36 -7.96
N GLU A 492 8.01 -18.74 -6.76
CA GLU A 492 6.71 -18.36 -6.18
C GLU A 492 6.65 -16.86 -5.93
N ARG A 493 7.68 -16.27 -5.31
CA ARG A 493 7.75 -14.81 -5.09
C ARG A 493 7.79 -14.04 -6.40
N LEU A 494 8.44 -14.59 -7.43
CA LEU A 494 8.46 -14.00 -8.77
C LEU A 494 7.05 -13.97 -9.39
N ALA A 495 6.29 -15.07 -9.28
CA ALA A 495 4.92 -15.14 -9.75
C ALA A 495 3.99 -14.17 -8.97
N GLN A 496 4.12 -14.14 -7.63
CA GLN A 496 3.36 -13.24 -6.76
C GLN A 496 3.63 -11.77 -7.11
N ALA A 497 4.89 -11.41 -7.33
CA ALA A 497 5.30 -10.07 -7.77
C ALA A 497 4.66 -9.70 -9.11
N GLY A 498 4.58 -10.65 -10.05
CA GLY A 498 3.93 -10.46 -11.35
C GLY A 498 2.44 -10.15 -11.24
N VAL A 499 1.70 -10.87 -10.38
CA VAL A 499 0.28 -10.63 -10.14
C VAL A 499 0.05 -9.25 -9.52
N VAL A 500 0.82 -8.87 -8.50
CA VAL A 500 0.68 -7.55 -7.85
C VAL A 500 1.03 -6.42 -8.81
N ASN A 501 2.09 -6.54 -9.62
CA ASN A 501 2.43 -5.57 -10.66
C ASN A 501 1.30 -5.42 -11.69
N GLY A 502 0.73 -6.56 -12.15
CA GLY A 502 -0.41 -6.57 -13.08
C GLY A 502 -1.63 -5.86 -12.52
N PHE A 503 -1.92 -6.03 -11.23
CA PHE A 503 -3.00 -5.31 -10.56
C PHE A 503 -2.74 -3.80 -10.49
N VAL A 504 -1.52 -3.38 -10.13
CA VAL A 504 -1.13 -1.96 -10.16
C VAL A 504 -1.26 -1.37 -11.56
N ALA A 505 -0.86 -2.13 -12.59
CA ALA A 505 -1.01 -1.72 -13.99
C ALA A 505 -2.48 -1.51 -14.36
N SER A 506 -3.39 -2.38 -13.91
CA SER A 506 -4.83 -2.23 -14.16
C SER A 506 -5.40 -0.95 -13.51
N LEU A 507 -5.02 -0.65 -12.27
CA LEU A 507 -5.41 0.59 -11.59
C LEU A 507 -4.92 1.84 -12.35
N GLN A 508 -3.71 1.80 -12.90
CA GLN A 508 -3.16 2.90 -13.69
C GLN A 508 -3.75 2.98 -15.10
N GLN A 509 -4.27 1.89 -15.64
CA GLN A 509 -5.02 1.89 -16.89
C GLN A 509 -6.38 2.58 -16.71
N GLU A 510 -7.03 2.36 -15.57
CA GLU A 510 -8.30 3.03 -15.21
C GLU A 510 -8.08 4.51 -14.87
N ASP A 511 -7.09 4.82 -14.04
CA ASP A 511 -6.66 6.19 -13.73
C ASP A 511 -5.13 6.31 -13.84
N PRO A 512 -4.58 6.93 -14.89
CA PRO A 512 -3.13 7.15 -15.02
C PRO A 512 -2.51 7.98 -13.88
N GLN A 513 -3.32 8.57 -13.01
CA GLN A 513 -2.88 9.29 -11.81
C GLN A 513 -3.21 8.52 -10.52
N ALA A 514 -3.59 7.25 -10.62
CA ALA A 514 -3.84 6.40 -9.46
C ALA A 514 -2.65 6.47 -8.49
N LYS A 515 -2.96 6.64 -7.22
CA LYS A 515 -2.00 6.70 -6.12
C LYS A 515 -1.98 5.35 -5.45
N VAL A 516 -0.94 4.56 -5.73
CA VAL A 516 -0.84 3.20 -5.23
C VAL A 516 0.36 3.08 -4.29
N ILE A 517 0.15 2.44 -3.16
CA ILE A 517 1.14 2.02 -2.17
C ILE A 517 1.09 0.50 -2.11
N VAL A 518 2.20 -0.15 -2.40
CA VAL A 518 2.43 -1.58 -2.18
C VAL A 518 3.37 -1.69 -0.99
N LEU A 519 2.98 -2.41 0.03
CA LEU A 519 3.78 -2.56 1.25
C LEU A 519 3.69 -3.98 1.79
N GLY A 520 4.58 -4.31 2.69
CA GLY A 520 4.56 -5.55 3.44
C GLY A 520 5.89 -6.28 3.46
N ASP A 521 5.88 -7.44 4.09
CA ASP A 521 6.96 -8.42 4.06
C ASP A 521 6.92 -9.15 2.70
N LEU A 522 7.85 -8.78 1.82
CA LEU A 522 7.99 -9.38 0.48
C LEU A 522 8.92 -10.60 0.48
N ASN A 523 9.50 -10.94 1.65
CA ASN A 523 10.42 -12.07 1.83
C ASN A 523 11.55 -12.14 0.79
N GLU A 524 11.96 -10.96 0.25
CA GLU A 524 12.98 -10.90 -0.77
C GLU A 524 13.78 -9.61 -0.70
N PHE A 525 15.04 -9.68 -1.08
CA PHE A 525 15.97 -8.55 -1.07
C PHE A 525 15.66 -7.57 -2.20
N GLU A 526 15.89 -6.27 -1.97
CA GLU A 526 15.59 -5.19 -2.92
C GLU A 526 16.28 -5.35 -4.28
N PHE A 527 17.42 -6.06 -4.32
CA PHE A 527 18.22 -6.26 -5.53
C PHE A 527 17.86 -7.55 -6.31
N MET A 528 16.97 -8.40 -5.79
CA MET A 528 16.60 -9.67 -6.41
C MET A 528 15.52 -9.53 -7.48
N GLN A 529 15.35 -10.58 -8.29
CA GLN A 529 14.44 -10.56 -9.46
C GLN A 529 12.98 -10.31 -9.11
N PRO A 530 12.39 -10.89 -8.05
CA PRO A 530 11.00 -10.62 -7.70
C PRO A 530 10.70 -9.13 -7.47
N LEU A 531 11.60 -8.39 -6.79
CA LEU A 531 11.43 -6.94 -6.57
C LEU A 531 11.56 -6.13 -7.86
N ARG A 532 12.38 -6.56 -8.81
CA ARG A 532 12.49 -5.94 -10.14
C ARG A 532 11.19 -6.12 -10.94
N VAL A 533 10.61 -7.33 -10.90
CA VAL A 533 9.32 -7.62 -11.54
C VAL A 533 8.19 -6.82 -10.90
N LEU A 534 8.14 -6.77 -9.57
CA LEU A 534 7.14 -5.98 -8.84
C LEU A 534 7.19 -4.50 -9.22
N LYS A 535 8.38 -3.92 -9.37
CA LYS A 535 8.53 -2.53 -9.85
C LYS A 535 8.13 -2.36 -11.31
N GLY A 536 8.32 -3.37 -12.15
CA GLY A 536 8.20 -3.35 -13.60
C GLY A 536 9.56 -3.15 -14.28
N GLU A 537 10.03 -4.15 -15.02
CA GLU A 537 11.39 -4.22 -15.55
C GLU A 537 11.73 -3.16 -16.62
N VAL A 538 10.80 -2.91 -17.56
CA VAL A 538 11.07 -2.06 -18.74
C VAL A 538 10.57 -0.63 -18.54
N ASN A 539 9.40 -0.48 -17.92
CA ASN A 539 8.79 0.80 -17.58
C ASN A 539 8.29 0.72 -16.14
N PRO A 540 9.14 1.01 -15.15
CA PRO A 540 8.77 0.87 -13.76
C PRO A 540 7.48 1.63 -13.42
N LEU A 541 6.49 0.93 -12.87
CA LEU A 541 5.26 1.51 -12.35
C LEU A 541 5.45 2.02 -10.93
N LEU A 542 6.35 1.37 -10.19
CA LEU A 542 6.61 1.59 -8.78
C LEU A 542 8.07 1.95 -8.52
N VAL A 543 8.28 2.71 -7.46
CA VAL A 543 9.58 3.06 -6.87
C VAL A 543 9.67 2.39 -5.51
N ASN A 544 10.68 1.57 -5.28
CA ASN A 544 10.97 0.99 -3.95
C ASN A 544 11.70 2.02 -3.10
N LEU A 545 11.13 2.39 -1.97
CA LEU A 545 11.69 3.43 -1.09
C LEU A 545 12.93 2.95 -0.34
N THR A 546 13.04 1.66 -0.03
CA THR A 546 14.22 1.07 0.59
C THR A 546 15.49 1.37 -0.23
N GLU A 547 15.40 1.40 -1.57
CA GLU A 547 16.51 1.74 -2.45
C GLU A 547 17.00 3.20 -2.32
N SER A 548 16.24 4.07 -1.68
CA SER A 548 16.64 5.46 -1.43
C SER A 548 17.57 5.63 -0.22
N MET A 549 17.67 4.61 0.61
CA MET A 549 18.53 4.59 1.79
C MET A 549 19.98 4.22 1.43
N PRO A 550 20.99 4.57 2.25
CA PRO A 550 22.34 4.02 2.15
C PRO A 550 22.29 2.48 2.17
N VAL A 551 23.14 1.83 1.39
CA VAL A 551 23.07 0.35 1.23
C VAL A 551 23.23 -0.36 2.58
N GLU A 552 24.11 0.13 3.42
CA GLU A 552 24.40 -0.44 4.73
C GLU A 552 23.23 -0.33 5.72
N GLU A 553 22.30 0.63 5.50
CA GLU A 553 21.12 0.86 6.38
C GLU A 553 19.83 0.22 5.82
N ARG A 554 19.93 -0.65 4.80
CA ARG A 554 18.80 -1.33 4.18
C ARG A 554 18.54 -2.67 4.85
N TYR A 555 17.93 -2.67 6.02
CA TYR A 555 17.55 -3.91 6.70
C TYR A 555 16.32 -3.72 7.56
N SER A 556 15.51 -4.73 7.60
CA SER A 556 14.33 -4.87 8.45
C SER A 556 14.27 -6.23 9.14
N TYR A 557 15.24 -7.09 8.89
CA TYR A 557 15.33 -8.45 9.41
C TYR A 557 16.80 -8.84 9.61
N ASN A 558 17.06 -9.75 10.54
CA ASN A 558 18.38 -10.32 10.74
C ASN A 558 18.32 -11.83 10.63
N TYR A 559 19.09 -12.42 9.71
CA TYR A 559 19.17 -13.86 9.57
C TYR A 559 20.61 -14.33 9.66
N GLN A 560 20.91 -15.17 10.66
CA GLN A 560 22.25 -15.71 10.89
C GLN A 560 23.33 -14.61 10.89
N GLY A 561 23.07 -13.48 11.60
CA GLY A 561 24.00 -12.34 11.68
C GLY A 561 24.03 -11.42 10.46
N ASN A 562 23.32 -11.74 9.39
CA ASN A 562 23.16 -10.89 8.21
C ASN A 562 21.93 -10.00 8.37
N ALA A 563 22.13 -8.69 8.46
CA ALA A 563 21.09 -7.71 8.34
C ALA A 563 20.65 -7.60 6.87
N GLN A 564 19.32 -7.67 6.60
CA GLN A 564 18.75 -7.75 5.26
C GLN A 564 17.37 -7.12 5.19
N ALA A 565 17.00 -6.51 4.06
CA ALA A 565 15.67 -5.96 3.86
C ALA A 565 14.72 -7.02 3.30
N LEU A 566 13.63 -7.29 4.01
CA LEU A 566 12.53 -8.14 3.56
C LEU A 566 11.23 -7.35 3.47
N ASP A 567 11.08 -6.30 4.28
CA ASP A 567 9.95 -5.41 4.32
C ASP A 567 10.18 -4.19 3.43
N HIS A 568 9.22 -3.93 2.56
CA HIS A 568 9.34 -2.86 1.57
C HIS A 568 8.08 -2.02 1.48
N ILE A 569 8.27 -0.73 1.13
CA ILE A 569 7.19 0.16 0.69
C ILE A 569 7.51 0.67 -0.71
N LEU A 570 6.66 0.35 -1.67
CA LEU A 570 6.79 0.79 -3.05
C LEU A 570 5.63 1.73 -3.42
N LEU A 571 5.93 2.77 -4.17
CA LEU A 571 4.99 3.82 -4.51
C LEU A 571 4.91 4.05 -6.01
N THR A 572 3.73 4.42 -6.50
CA THR A 572 3.63 5.04 -7.84
C THR A 572 4.41 6.34 -7.89
N HIS A 573 4.96 6.70 -9.06
CA HIS A 573 5.86 7.85 -9.26
C HIS A 573 5.28 9.20 -8.80
N ASN A 574 3.96 9.37 -8.90
CA ASN A 574 3.27 10.59 -8.46
C ASN A 574 3.23 10.76 -6.93
N LEU A 575 3.38 9.67 -6.17
CA LEU A 575 3.54 9.69 -4.71
C LEU A 575 5.02 9.80 -4.32
N ALA A 576 5.90 9.02 -4.95
CA ALA A 576 7.31 8.91 -4.57
C ALA A 576 8.06 10.26 -4.55
N GLN A 577 7.66 11.22 -5.41
CA GLN A 577 8.25 12.57 -5.43
C GLN A 577 7.97 13.42 -4.16
N HIS A 578 7.05 12.96 -3.31
CA HIS A 578 6.57 13.66 -2.13
C HIS A 578 6.61 12.78 -0.89
N ALA A 579 7.43 11.73 -0.94
CA ALA A 579 7.57 10.73 0.09
C ALA A 579 8.85 10.96 0.91
N GLU A 580 8.74 10.74 2.21
CA GLU A 580 9.84 10.55 3.14
C GLU A 580 9.69 9.15 3.73
N TYR A 581 10.80 8.45 3.93
CA TYR A 581 10.81 7.03 4.29
C TYR A 581 11.83 6.78 5.42
N ASP A 582 11.49 5.87 6.31
CA ASP A 582 12.27 5.50 7.47
C ASP A 582 12.09 4.01 7.76
N LEU A 583 13.17 3.26 7.93
CA LEU A 583 13.18 1.93 8.57
C LEU A 583 13.52 2.17 10.03
N VAL A 584 12.65 1.79 10.93
CA VAL A 584 12.75 2.13 12.34
C VAL A 584 13.31 0.93 13.10
N HIS A 585 14.61 0.94 13.38
CA HIS A 585 15.32 -0.18 13.99
C HIS A 585 15.01 -0.26 15.50
N LEU A 586 14.12 -1.16 15.86
CA LEU A 586 13.62 -1.30 17.22
C LEU A 586 13.43 -2.76 17.69
N ASN A 587 13.65 -3.73 16.79
CA ASN A 587 13.51 -5.16 17.07
C ASN A 587 14.75 -5.95 16.66
N THR A 588 15.18 -5.90 15.41
CA THR A 588 16.18 -6.81 14.81
C THR A 588 17.56 -6.79 15.47
N GLU A 589 17.80 -5.84 16.34
CA GLU A 589 19.05 -5.59 17.03
C GLU A 589 19.02 -5.96 18.51
N PHE A 590 17.84 -6.36 19.04
CA PHE A 590 17.60 -6.58 20.45
C PHE A 590 17.18 -8.02 20.74
N PHE A 591 17.78 -8.65 21.75
CA PHE A 591 17.48 -10.04 22.11
C PHE A 591 16.09 -10.22 22.75
N ASP A 592 15.48 -9.14 23.25
CA ASP A 592 14.17 -9.10 23.90
C ASP A 592 13.10 -8.39 23.07
N ALA A 593 13.27 -8.39 21.74
CA ALA A 593 12.38 -7.73 20.77
C ALA A 593 10.93 -8.25 20.84
N ALA A 594 9.98 -7.41 20.44
CA ALA A 594 8.56 -7.77 20.32
C ALA A 594 8.22 -8.46 18.99
N SER A 595 9.06 -8.30 17.98
CA SER A 595 9.01 -8.96 16.67
C SER A 595 10.45 -9.22 16.19
N ASP A 596 10.62 -10.09 15.21
CA ASP A 596 11.91 -10.30 14.52
C ASP A 596 12.09 -9.38 13.30
N HIS A 597 11.07 -8.56 12.99
CA HIS A 597 11.12 -7.55 11.95
C HIS A 597 11.11 -6.12 12.51
N ASP A 598 11.81 -5.23 11.83
CA ASP A 598 11.71 -3.79 12.04
C ASP A 598 10.64 -3.18 11.14
N PRO A 599 9.79 -2.29 11.68
CA PRO A 599 8.76 -1.63 10.87
C PRO A 599 9.33 -0.54 9.97
N ALA A 600 8.65 -0.32 8.85
CA ALA A 600 8.88 0.77 7.93
C ALA A 600 7.82 1.87 8.08
N VAL A 601 8.20 3.14 8.02
CA VAL A 601 7.29 4.29 8.07
C VAL A 601 7.47 5.17 6.83
N LEU A 602 6.36 5.53 6.22
CA LEU A 602 6.24 6.44 5.09
C LEU A 602 5.48 7.69 5.53
N ARG A 603 5.99 8.89 5.23
CA ARG A 603 5.23 10.13 5.27
C ARG A 603 5.05 10.69 3.88
N LEU A 604 3.80 10.94 3.48
CA LEU A 604 3.43 11.54 2.21
C LEU A 604 2.96 12.97 2.38
N GLN A 605 3.50 13.89 1.59
CA GLN A 605 2.94 15.23 1.42
C GLN A 605 1.93 15.20 0.28
N LEU A 606 0.64 15.12 0.58
CA LEU A 606 -0.43 15.09 -0.41
C LEU A 606 -0.62 16.46 -1.04
N THR A 607 -0.53 16.51 -2.36
CA THR A 607 -0.65 17.77 -3.12
C THR A 607 -2.09 18.23 -3.14
N GLU A 608 -2.33 19.56 -3.15
CA GLU A 608 -3.68 20.08 -3.30
C GLU A 608 -4.30 19.68 -4.64
N LYS A 609 -5.58 19.28 -4.63
CA LYS A 609 -6.38 19.22 -5.85
C LYS A 609 -6.30 20.54 -6.59
N LYS A 610 -5.77 20.53 -7.82
CA LYS A 610 -5.62 21.76 -8.64
C LYS A 610 -6.93 22.29 -9.17
N ARG A 611 -8.04 21.55 -9.02
CA ARG A 611 -9.38 21.91 -9.55
C ARG A 611 -10.42 22.09 -8.44
N VAL A 612 -11.46 22.88 -8.74
CA VAL A 612 -12.71 22.91 -8.01
C VAL A 612 -13.84 22.67 -9.02
N ARG A 613 -14.75 21.74 -8.73
CA ARG A 613 -15.88 21.36 -9.57
C ARG A 613 -17.15 22.05 -9.10
N PHE A 614 -17.79 22.79 -10.01
CA PHE A 614 -19.12 23.33 -9.86
C PHE A 614 -20.09 22.52 -10.71
N ALA A 615 -21.28 22.22 -10.17
CA ALA A 615 -22.31 21.51 -10.90
C ALA A 615 -23.70 22.04 -10.59
N THR A 616 -24.62 21.97 -11.56
CA THR A 616 -26.06 22.16 -11.38
C THR A 616 -26.81 20.91 -11.79
N PHE A 617 -27.92 20.65 -11.12
CA PHE A 617 -28.80 19.54 -11.42
C PHE A 617 -30.24 19.89 -11.08
N ASN A 618 -31.12 20.02 -12.07
CA ASN A 618 -32.53 19.96 -11.83
C ASN A 618 -32.87 18.49 -11.53
N ALA A 619 -33.14 18.19 -10.24
CA ALA A 619 -33.25 16.83 -9.73
C ALA A 619 -34.68 16.31 -9.72
N SER A 620 -35.67 17.13 -10.14
CA SER A 620 -37.11 16.81 -10.06
C SER A 620 -37.53 16.27 -8.70
N LEU A 621 -36.90 16.75 -7.61
CA LEU A 621 -37.25 16.39 -6.22
C LEU A 621 -38.33 17.33 -5.64
N ASN A 622 -39.25 17.72 -6.47
CA ASN A 622 -40.47 18.39 -6.09
C ASN A 622 -41.62 17.39 -5.91
N ARG A 623 -42.66 17.77 -5.13
CA ARG A 623 -43.81 16.92 -4.90
C ARG A 623 -45.10 17.70 -5.08
N PHE A 624 -46.20 16.97 -5.27
CA PHE A 624 -47.54 17.60 -5.44
C PHE A 624 -48.16 18.10 -4.13
N ASN A 625 -47.76 17.56 -2.99
CA ASN A 625 -48.29 17.93 -1.69
C ASN A 625 -47.21 18.50 -0.78
N PRO A 626 -47.49 19.53 0.01
CA PRO A 626 -46.56 20.08 0.98
C PRO A 626 -46.13 19.02 2.01
N GLY A 627 -44.82 18.94 2.28
CA GLY A 627 -44.23 17.98 3.23
C GLY A 627 -44.03 16.56 2.69
N GLN A 628 -44.52 16.22 1.51
CA GLN A 628 -44.35 14.88 0.93
C GLN A 628 -42.89 14.55 0.65
N LEU A 629 -42.04 15.52 0.25
CA LEU A 629 -40.64 15.28 0.06
C LEU A 629 -39.94 14.88 1.39
N ILE A 630 -40.29 15.47 2.51
CA ILE A 630 -39.79 15.10 3.83
C ILE A 630 -40.14 13.64 4.15
N GLU A 631 -41.40 13.26 3.88
CA GLU A 631 -41.85 11.87 4.08
C GLU A 631 -41.08 10.90 3.21
N ASP A 632 -40.94 11.19 1.91
CA ASP A 632 -40.20 10.35 0.93
C ASP A 632 -38.71 10.18 1.27
N LEU A 633 -38.09 11.20 1.87
CA LEU A 633 -36.68 11.19 2.26
C LEU A 633 -36.43 10.66 3.67
N SER A 634 -37.47 10.38 4.46
CA SER A 634 -37.37 9.94 5.86
C SER A 634 -36.71 8.58 6.04
N THR A 635 -36.76 7.72 5.01
CA THR A 635 -36.01 6.44 4.91
C THR A 635 -35.04 6.47 3.74
N PRO A 636 -33.99 5.62 3.72
CA PRO A 636 -33.03 5.59 2.62
C PRO A 636 -33.51 4.80 1.39
N ASP A 637 -34.83 4.67 1.18
CA ASP A 637 -35.38 3.70 0.23
C ASP A 637 -36.05 4.32 -1.02
N ASN A 638 -36.20 5.65 -1.09
CA ASN A 638 -36.77 6.30 -2.27
C ASN A 638 -35.88 6.10 -3.51
N PRO A 639 -36.39 5.43 -4.56
CA PRO A 639 -35.55 5.05 -5.71
C PRO A 639 -35.04 6.25 -6.52
N GLN A 640 -35.85 7.32 -6.65
CA GLN A 640 -35.44 8.54 -7.34
C GLN A 640 -34.30 9.23 -6.59
N ALA A 641 -34.46 9.40 -5.27
CA ALA A 641 -33.44 10.04 -4.45
C ALA A 641 -32.11 9.23 -4.43
N LYS A 642 -32.19 7.89 -4.51
CA LYS A 642 -31.00 7.03 -4.70
C LYS A 642 -30.30 7.31 -6.03
N ALA A 643 -31.04 7.33 -7.13
CA ALA A 643 -30.47 7.59 -8.46
C ALA A 643 -29.83 8.98 -8.53
N VAL A 644 -30.53 10.02 -8.02
CA VAL A 644 -30.00 11.40 -7.94
C VAL A 644 -28.72 11.43 -7.10
N ALA A 645 -28.72 10.80 -5.93
CA ALA A 645 -27.54 10.75 -5.06
C ALA A 645 -26.37 9.99 -5.70
N GLU A 646 -26.63 8.88 -6.41
CA GLU A 646 -25.61 8.13 -7.14
C GLU A 646 -24.96 8.99 -8.24
N ILE A 647 -25.74 9.70 -9.04
CA ILE A 647 -25.23 10.63 -10.06
C ILE A 647 -24.32 11.69 -9.40
N ILE A 648 -24.75 12.28 -8.28
CA ILE A 648 -23.97 13.28 -7.53
C ILE A 648 -22.66 12.63 -7.01
N GLN A 649 -22.72 11.42 -6.48
CA GLN A 649 -21.57 10.70 -5.96
C GLN A 649 -20.57 10.33 -7.07
N ARG A 650 -21.02 10.02 -8.28
CA ARG A 650 -20.15 9.75 -9.45
C ARG A 650 -19.47 11.00 -9.96
N VAL A 651 -20.20 12.10 -10.09
CA VAL A 651 -19.66 13.37 -10.58
C VAL A 651 -18.82 14.09 -9.54
N ARG A 652 -19.11 13.93 -8.25
CA ARG A 652 -18.39 14.50 -7.10
C ARG A 652 -18.15 16.01 -7.18
N PRO A 653 -19.18 16.83 -7.31
CA PRO A 653 -19.04 18.28 -7.31
C PRO A 653 -18.59 18.81 -5.95
N ASP A 654 -17.73 19.85 -5.96
CA ASP A 654 -17.33 20.56 -4.75
C ASP A 654 -18.37 21.62 -4.35
N VAL A 655 -19.07 22.18 -5.35
CA VAL A 655 -20.21 23.10 -5.18
C VAL A 655 -21.34 22.62 -6.09
N LEU A 656 -22.49 22.33 -5.55
CA LEU A 656 -23.64 21.75 -6.24
C LEU A 656 -24.89 22.60 -6.00
N LEU A 657 -25.55 23.02 -7.08
CA LEU A 657 -26.89 23.57 -7.05
C LEU A 657 -27.88 22.48 -7.46
N LEU A 658 -28.88 22.23 -6.63
CA LEU A 658 -30.06 21.47 -7.00
C LEU A 658 -31.23 22.44 -7.29
N ASN A 659 -31.89 22.25 -8.42
CA ASN A 659 -33.15 22.85 -8.76
C ASN A 659 -34.28 21.84 -8.55
N GLU A 660 -35.48 22.30 -8.35
CA GLU A 660 -36.69 21.54 -8.10
C GLU A 660 -36.62 20.65 -6.84
N PHE A 661 -36.09 21.22 -5.78
CA PHE A 661 -36.09 20.62 -4.45
C PHE A 661 -37.04 21.42 -3.56
N ASP A 662 -38.13 20.80 -3.06
CA ASP A 662 -39.13 21.50 -2.27
C ASP A 662 -38.50 22.09 -1.00
N PHE A 663 -38.78 23.36 -0.78
CA PHE A 663 -38.35 24.10 0.41
C PHE A 663 -39.24 23.81 1.62
N ASP A 664 -38.60 23.66 2.79
CA ASP A 664 -39.25 23.66 4.08
C ASP A 664 -38.54 24.57 5.07
N ASP A 665 -39.29 25.27 5.95
CA ASP A 665 -38.75 26.24 6.92
C ASP A 665 -37.74 25.67 7.91
N GLN A 666 -37.77 24.36 8.14
CA GLN A 666 -36.88 23.69 9.07
C GLN A 666 -35.63 23.06 8.38
N ASN A 667 -35.60 23.11 7.05
CA ASN A 667 -34.58 22.45 6.21
C ASN A 667 -34.49 20.93 6.48
N GLU A 668 -35.64 20.30 6.81
CA GLU A 668 -35.67 18.88 7.17
C GLU A 668 -35.45 18.00 5.97
N ALA A 669 -36.06 18.31 4.82
CA ALA A 669 -35.85 17.58 3.56
C ALA A 669 -34.35 17.55 3.17
N VAL A 670 -33.67 18.70 3.29
CA VAL A 670 -32.23 18.82 2.97
C VAL A 670 -31.37 17.99 3.93
N LYS A 671 -31.67 17.99 5.23
CA LYS A 671 -30.97 17.18 6.23
C LYS A 671 -31.16 15.68 5.94
N LEU A 672 -32.39 15.26 5.66
CA LEU A 672 -32.70 13.87 5.33
C LEU A 672 -32.04 13.42 4.04
N PHE A 673 -32.04 14.26 3.01
CA PHE A 673 -31.35 13.95 1.76
C PHE A 673 -29.84 13.75 1.97
N GLN A 674 -29.19 14.62 2.78
CA GLN A 674 -27.79 14.41 3.12
C GLN A 674 -27.57 13.14 3.95
N GLN A 675 -28.37 12.91 4.98
CA GLN A 675 -28.14 11.80 5.92
C GLN A 675 -28.44 10.43 5.30
N ASN A 676 -29.58 10.32 4.60
CA ASN A 676 -30.10 9.05 4.12
C ASN A 676 -29.63 8.70 2.69
N TYR A 677 -29.10 9.67 1.92
CA TYR A 677 -28.73 9.43 0.53
C TYR A 677 -27.28 9.86 0.22
N LEU A 678 -26.90 11.12 0.39
CA LEU A 678 -25.56 11.59 0.04
C LEU A 678 -24.47 11.04 0.97
N ASN A 679 -24.79 10.88 2.27
CA ASN A 679 -23.88 10.29 3.27
C ASN A 679 -23.95 8.76 3.31
N GLN A 680 -24.78 8.14 2.48
CA GLN A 680 -24.86 6.70 2.27
C GLN A 680 -24.30 6.37 0.89
N ARG A 681 -23.67 5.21 0.74
CA ARG A 681 -23.19 4.74 -0.56
C ARG A 681 -24.34 4.33 -1.44
N GLN A 682 -24.35 4.80 -2.67
CA GLN A 682 -25.32 4.38 -3.68
C GLN A 682 -24.58 3.52 -4.70
N ASN A 683 -24.97 2.25 -4.81
CA ASN A 683 -24.42 1.29 -5.78
C ASN A 683 -22.89 1.30 -5.82
N GLY A 684 -22.25 1.13 -4.66
CA GLY A 684 -20.80 1.10 -4.51
C GLY A 684 -20.08 2.46 -4.63
N GLN A 685 -20.81 3.56 -4.93
CA GLN A 685 -20.21 4.88 -5.03
C GLN A 685 -19.86 5.45 -3.66
N ARG A 686 -18.79 6.24 -3.60
CA ARG A 686 -18.34 6.85 -2.35
C ARG A 686 -19.34 7.93 -1.90
N LYS A 687 -19.75 7.86 -0.62
CA LYS A 687 -20.53 8.92 0.02
C LYS A 687 -19.91 10.30 -0.22
N ILE A 688 -20.76 11.32 -0.32
CA ILE A 688 -20.32 12.70 -0.47
C ILE A 688 -20.95 13.55 0.64
N ARG A 689 -20.14 14.34 1.33
CA ARG A 689 -20.58 15.17 2.43
C ARG A 689 -20.33 16.64 2.13
N TYR A 690 -21.35 17.47 2.32
CA TYR A 690 -21.24 18.92 2.20
C TYR A 690 -21.33 19.57 3.57
N LYS A 691 -20.26 20.29 3.94
CA LYS A 691 -20.17 20.98 5.26
C LYS A 691 -21.02 22.25 5.32
N HIS A 692 -21.35 22.82 4.16
CA HIS A 692 -22.07 24.07 4.05
C HIS A 692 -23.25 23.92 3.11
N VAL A 693 -24.40 24.42 3.52
CA VAL A 693 -25.64 24.38 2.74
C VAL A 693 -26.30 25.74 2.80
N TYR A 694 -26.89 26.18 1.70
CA TYR A 694 -27.69 27.38 1.62
C TYR A 694 -29.06 27.04 1.01
N VAL A 695 -30.10 27.47 1.68
CA VAL A 695 -31.50 27.34 1.28
C VAL A 695 -32.19 28.64 1.61
N ALA A 696 -33.15 29.06 0.82
CA ALA A 696 -34.00 30.21 1.07
C ALA A 696 -35.38 30.00 0.42
N GLU A 697 -36.36 30.74 0.90
CA GLU A 697 -37.72 30.71 0.41
C GLU A 697 -37.80 30.96 -1.11
N SER A 698 -38.75 30.29 -1.79
CA SER A 698 -39.03 30.47 -3.21
C SER A 698 -40.29 31.31 -3.41
N ASN A 699 -40.41 31.97 -4.54
CA ASN A 699 -41.62 32.67 -4.95
C ASN A 699 -42.77 31.72 -5.39
N THR A 700 -42.42 30.48 -5.69
CA THR A 700 -43.40 29.47 -6.12
C THR A 700 -44.48 29.25 -5.07
N GLY A 701 -45.72 29.27 -5.50
CA GLY A 701 -46.87 29.03 -4.66
C GLY A 701 -47.19 30.12 -3.62
N ILE A 702 -46.46 31.27 -3.63
CA ILE A 702 -46.78 32.44 -2.80
C ILE A 702 -47.92 33.21 -3.45
N PRO A 703 -49.14 33.26 -2.89
CA PRO A 703 -50.27 33.96 -3.49
C PRO A 703 -49.99 35.46 -3.67
N THR A 704 -50.39 36.01 -4.80
CA THR A 704 -50.37 37.47 -5.02
C THR A 704 -51.63 38.17 -4.54
N GLY A 705 -52.73 37.44 -4.48
CA GLY A 705 -54.08 38.00 -4.23
C GLY A 705 -54.75 38.61 -5.43
N PHE A 706 -54.15 38.40 -6.64
CA PHE A 706 -54.65 38.87 -7.93
C PHE A 706 -54.81 37.69 -8.89
N ASP A 707 -55.74 37.83 -9.86
CA ASP A 707 -55.97 36.90 -10.98
C ASP A 707 -54.98 37.22 -12.11
N LEU A 708 -53.78 36.67 -12.03
CA LEU A 708 -52.63 36.98 -12.94
C LEU A 708 -52.77 36.28 -14.29
N ASP A 709 -53.48 35.16 -14.34
CA ASP A 709 -53.64 34.40 -15.61
C ASP A 709 -55.02 34.67 -16.27
N ASN A 710 -55.85 35.55 -15.65
CA ASN A 710 -57.13 36.01 -16.15
C ASN A 710 -58.15 34.87 -16.37
N ASP A 711 -58.09 33.81 -15.52
CA ASP A 711 -59.00 32.67 -15.56
C ASP A 711 -60.31 32.96 -14.74
N GLY A 712 -60.37 34.05 -14.01
CA GLY A 712 -61.44 34.48 -13.14
C GLY A 712 -61.36 33.93 -11.71
N ASN A 713 -60.29 33.32 -11.33
CA ASN A 713 -60.06 32.78 -9.97
C ASN A 713 -58.69 33.22 -9.42
N PRO A 714 -58.60 34.13 -8.46
CA PRO A 714 -57.31 34.67 -7.98
C PRO A 714 -56.55 33.73 -7.02
N ASP A 715 -57.04 32.52 -6.80
CA ASP A 715 -56.45 31.54 -5.86
C ASP A 715 -55.76 30.36 -6.61
N GLY A 716 -55.55 30.46 -7.91
CA GLY A 716 -54.90 29.42 -8.73
C GLY A 716 -53.36 29.36 -8.56
N PRO A 717 -52.69 28.25 -8.95
CA PRO A 717 -51.23 28.19 -8.98
C PRO A 717 -50.60 29.17 -9.97
N GLY A 718 -51.36 29.63 -10.99
CA GLY A 718 -50.94 30.66 -11.96
C GLY A 718 -50.96 32.07 -11.38
N ASP A 719 -51.61 32.28 -10.24
CA ASP A 719 -51.77 33.58 -9.55
C ASP A 719 -50.72 33.80 -8.44
N ALA A 720 -49.88 32.84 -8.23
CA ALA A 720 -48.73 32.96 -7.29
C ALA A 720 -47.62 33.84 -7.89
N GLN A 721 -46.71 34.35 -7.07
CA GLN A 721 -45.54 35.11 -7.51
C GLN A 721 -44.67 34.28 -8.50
N GLY A 722 -44.68 32.95 -8.38
CA GLY A 722 -44.21 31.96 -9.33
C GLY A 722 -45.13 30.75 -9.27
N PHE A 723 -45.31 30.08 -10.42
CA PHE A 723 -46.24 28.94 -10.49
C PHE A 723 -45.89 27.87 -9.45
N GLY A 724 -46.90 27.44 -8.67
CA GLY A 724 -46.81 26.39 -7.67
C GLY A 724 -48.07 26.18 -6.87
N PHE A 725 -48.35 24.96 -6.45
CA PHE A 725 -49.57 24.56 -5.72
C PHE A 725 -49.50 24.88 -4.20
N PHE A 726 -48.27 25.10 -3.71
CA PHE A 726 -48.03 25.51 -2.31
C PHE A 726 -46.72 26.31 -2.20
N PRO A 727 -46.56 27.17 -1.17
CA PRO A 727 -45.35 27.92 -0.95
C PRO A 727 -44.12 27.03 -0.78
N GLY A 728 -43.07 27.27 -1.57
CA GLY A 728 -41.79 26.53 -1.50
C GLY A 728 -41.69 25.34 -2.45
N GLN A 729 -42.72 25.00 -3.23
CA GLN A 729 -42.63 24.00 -4.28
C GLN A 729 -41.57 24.44 -5.33
N TYR A 730 -40.87 23.51 -5.96
CA TYR A 730 -39.78 23.78 -6.97
C TYR A 730 -38.64 24.69 -6.46
N GLY A 731 -38.30 24.60 -5.19
CA GLY A 731 -37.24 25.39 -4.59
C GLY A 731 -35.82 25.01 -5.06
N MET A 732 -34.81 25.63 -4.47
CA MET A 732 -33.42 25.40 -4.78
C MET A 732 -32.61 25.11 -3.51
N VAL A 733 -31.50 24.34 -3.65
CA VAL A 733 -30.53 24.07 -2.58
C VAL A 733 -29.12 24.21 -3.12
N LEU A 734 -28.24 24.98 -2.46
CA LEU A 734 -26.81 25.01 -2.74
C LEU A 734 -26.05 24.22 -1.68
N PHE A 735 -25.34 23.18 -2.09
CA PHE A 735 -24.41 22.41 -1.30
C PHE A 735 -22.98 22.83 -1.59
N SER A 736 -22.13 22.97 -0.57
CA SER A 736 -20.74 23.33 -0.74
C SER A 736 -19.82 22.62 0.25
N ARG A 737 -18.69 22.08 -0.25
CA ARG A 737 -17.55 21.63 0.56
C ARG A 737 -16.75 22.82 1.09
N TYR A 738 -16.86 23.99 0.44
CA TYR A 738 -16.17 25.22 0.80
C TYR A 738 -17.04 26.18 1.61
N PRO A 739 -16.43 27.00 2.50
CA PRO A 739 -17.20 27.91 3.36
C PRO A 739 -18.04 28.91 2.58
N ILE A 740 -19.32 28.97 2.85
CA ILE A 740 -20.24 30.03 2.38
C ILE A 740 -20.11 31.24 3.27
N LYS A 741 -20.10 32.43 2.69
CA LYS A 741 -20.09 33.70 3.40
C LYS A 741 -21.49 34.22 3.60
N TYR A 742 -22.26 33.59 4.49
CA TYR A 742 -23.67 33.87 4.75
C TYR A 742 -23.99 35.34 4.97
N ASN A 743 -23.11 36.10 5.63
CA ASN A 743 -23.30 37.54 5.86
C ASN A 743 -23.07 38.42 4.61
N LYS A 744 -22.74 37.81 3.46
CA LYS A 744 -22.55 38.48 2.19
C LYS A 744 -23.50 38.00 1.12
N VAL A 745 -24.37 37.07 1.45
CA VAL A 745 -25.40 36.57 0.54
C VAL A 745 -26.36 37.71 0.20
N ARG A 746 -26.77 37.74 -1.07
CA ARG A 746 -27.79 38.64 -1.56
C ARG A 746 -28.92 37.83 -2.19
N LEU A 747 -30.16 38.15 -1.80
CA LEU A 747 -31.37 37.58 -2.34
C LEU A 747 -32.12 38.64 -3.15
N PHE A 748 -32.69 38.19 -4.27
CA PHE A 748 -33.46 39.07 -5.15
C PHE A 748 -34.87 38.48 -5.38
N GLN A 749 -35.43 37.80 -4.37
CA GLN A 749 -36.76 37.21 -4.40
C GLN A 749 -37.85 38.26 -4.59
N LYS A 750 -37.67 39.45 -3.96
CA LYS A 750 -38.68 40.53 -3.91
C LYS A 750 -38.45 41.60 -4.96
N PHE A 751 -37.46 41.47 -5.84
CA PHE A 751 -37.22 42.41 -6.92
C PHE A 751 -38.44 42.45 -7.85
N LEU A 752 -39.05 43.67 -8.06
CA LEU A 752 -40.25 43.81 -8.87
C LEU A 752 -39.91 43.83 -10.36
N TRP A 753 -40.67 43.11 -11.18
CA TRP A 753 -40.43 43.03 -12.63
C TRP A 753 -40.52 44.41 -13.30
N ARG A 754 -41.51 45.26 -12.86
CA ARG A 754 -41.64 46.62 -13.36
C ARG A 754 -40.46 47.56 -13.11
N ASP A 755 -39.64 47.26 -12.10
CA ASP A 755 -38.46 48.07 -11.74
C ASP A 755 -37.23 47.80 -12.64
N MET A 756 -37.34 46.83 -13.53
CA MET A 756 -36.30 46.51 -14.50
C MET A 756 -36.45 47.42 -15.70
N PRO A 757 -35.44 48.30 -16.05
CA PRO A 757 -35.49 49.14 -17.21
C PRO A 757 -35.66 48.35 -18.51
N ASP A 758 -36.49 48.85 -19.43
CA ASP A 758 -36.78 48.19 -20.71
C ASP A 758 -37.19 46.72 -20.54
N SER A 759 -37.93 46.41 -19.48
CA SER A 759 -38.46 45.06 -19.22
C SER A 759 -39.46 44.64 -20.30
N MET A 760 -39.56 43.32 -20.52
CA MET A 760 -40.55 42.75 -21.45
C MET A 760 -41.90 42.51 -20.77
N LEU A 761 -42.15 43.09 -19.56
CA LEU A 761 -43.40 42.97 -18.84
C LEU A 761 -44.61 43.26 -19.79
N PRO A 762 -45.62 42.37 -19.89
CA PRO A 762 -46.78 42.58 -20.79
C PRO A 762 -47.66 43.67 -20.27
N GLU A 763 -47.41 44.90 -20.70
CA GLU A 763 -48.10 46.12 -20.21
C GLU A 763 -49.64 46.11 -20.36
N GLU A 764 -50.17 45.43 -21.38
CA GLU A 764 -51.60 45.34 -21.66
C GLU A 764 -52.27 44.15 -20.95
N TRP A 765 -51.48 43.22 -20.45
CA TRP A 765 -52.00 42.01 -19.79
C TRP A 765 -52.26 42.25 -18.29
N TYR A 766 -51.31 42.88 -17.59
CA TYR A 766 -51.38 43.16 -16.16
C TYR A 766 -51.90 44.56 -15.86
N SER A 767 -52.83 44.70 -14.89
CA SER A 767 -53.24 45.97 -14.33
C SER A 767 -52.10 46.67 -13.54
N GLU A 768 -52.20 47.94 -13.23
CA GLU A 768 -51.24 48.70 -12.43
C GLU A 768 -51.06 48.14 -11.00
N ASP A 769 -52.15 47.60 -10.43
CA ASP A 769 -52.11 46.99 -9.11
C ASP A 769 -51.34 45.68 -9.13
N GLU A 770 -51.54 44.84 -10.12
CA GLU A 770 -50.79 43.58 -10.33
C GLU A 770 -49.28 43.84 -10.59
N LYS A 771 -48.96 44.80 -11.47
CA LYS A 771 -47.56 45.24 -11.72
C LYS A 771 -46.88 45.74 -10.44
N SER A 772 -47.66 46.27 -9.46
CA SER A 772 -47.12 46.79 -8.20
C SER A 772 -46.62 45.69 -7.25
N VAL A 773 -47.07 44.45 -7.43
CA VAL A 773 -46.75 43.31 -6.55
C VAL A 773 -45.98 42.21 -7.26
N LEU A 774 -46.06 42.17 -8.62
CA LEU A 774 -45.47 41.08 -9.39
C LEU A 774 -43.95 41.14 -9.37
N ARG A 775 -43.34 40.09 -8.79
CA ARG A 775 -41.88 39.94 -8.71
C ARG A 775 -41.29 39.40 -10.02
N LEU A 776 -40.06 39.79 -10.35
CA LEU A 776 -39.40 39.30 -11.55
C LEU A 776 -39.13 37.80 -11.43
N SER A 777 -38.48 37.37 -10.37
CA SER A 777 -38.10 35.94 -10.19
C SER A 777 -39.31 35.06 -9.94
N SER A 778 -39.46 34.00 -10.72
CA SER A 778 -40.47 32.97 -10.49
C SER A 778 -40.15 32.09 -9.31
N LYS A 779 -38.86 31.81 -9.04
CA LYS A 779 -38.39 31.13 -7.83
C LYS A 779 -37.61 32.12 -6.97
N SER A 780 -36.35 32.33 -7.24
CA SER A 780 -35.49 33.36 -6.64
C SER A 780 -34.21 33.52 -7.47
N HIS A 781 -33.54 34.66 -7.30
CA HIS A 781 -32.15 34.82 -7.74
C HIS A 781 -31.28 34.97 -6.51
N TRP A 782 -30.18 34.22 -6.45
CA TRP A 782 -29.26 34.20 -5.30
C TRP A 782 -27.84 34.55 -5.72
N ASP A 783 -27.20 35.50 -5.04
CA ASP A 783 -25.75 35.66 -5.06
C ASP A 783 -25.18 35.10 -3.76
N ILE A 784 -24.51 33.96 -3.85
CA ILE A 784 -23.96 33.20 -2.70
C ILE A 784 -22.43 33.17 -2.81
N PRO A 785 -21.71 34.00 -2.06
CA PRO A 785 -20.23 34.01 -2.07
C PRO A 785 -19.65 32.80 -1.36
N VAL A 786 -18.96 31.93 -2.11
CA VAL A 786 -18.22 30.75 -1.63
C VAL A 786 -16.74 31.08 -1.57
N LYS A 787 -16.09 30.71 -0.44
CA LYS A 787 -14.66 31.01 -0.21
C LYS A 787 -13.77 29.84 -0.66
N VAL A 788 -13.16 29.95 -1.85
CA VAL A 788 -12.21 28.97 -2.37
C VAL A 788 -10.79 29.53 -2.25
N LYS A 789 -9.92 28.91 -1.44
CA LYS A 789 -8.54 29.37 -1.20
C LYS A 789 -8.42 30.86 -0.87
N GLY A 790 -9.23 31.32 0.04
CA GLY A 790 -9.19 32.71 0.49
C GLY A 790 -9.85 33.72 -0.45
N LYS A 791 -10.21 33.32 -1.68
CA LYS A 791 -10.87 34.15 -2.69
C LYS A 791 -12.37 33.85 -2.72
N LEU A 792 -13.20 34.86 -2.95
CA LEU A 792 -14.63 34.66 -3.14
C LEU A 792 -14.92 34.33 -4.60
N ILE A 793 -15.82 33.38 -4.79
CA ILE A 793 -16.49 33.08 -6.06
C ILE A 793 -17.98 33.22 -5.76
N HIS A 794 -18.64 34.10 -6.46
CA HIS A 794 -20.08 34.36 -6.33
C HIS A 794 -20.85 33.31 -7.11
N VAL A 795 -21.59 32.44 -6.44
CA VAL A 795 -22.52 31.51 -7.08
C VAL A 795 -23.80 32.26 -7.35
N LEU A 796 -24.09 32.52 -8.62
CA LEU A 796 -25.28 33.22 -9.11
C LEU A 796 -26.30 32.16 -9.52
N ALA A 797 -27.18 31.79 -8.58
CA ALA A 797 -28.12 30.69 -8.73
C ALA A 797 -29.54 31.19 -9.05
N SER A 798 -30.15 30.58 -10.07
CA SER A 798 -31.54 30.86 -10.43
C SER A 798 -32.21 29.67 -11.13
N HIS A 799 -33.51 29.72 -11.17
CA HIS A 799 -34.36 28.81 -11.95
C HIS A 799 -35.49 29.65 -12.60
N PRO A 800 -35.23 30.29 -13.76
CA PRO A 800 -36.18 31.07 -14.50
C PRO A 800 -37.47 30.32 -14.90
N THR A 801 -38.53 31.07 -15.19
CA THR A 801 -39.79 30.52 -15.68
C THR A 801 -39.60 29.75 -16.98
N PRO A 802 -40.18 28.55 -17.18
CA PRO A 802 -40.23 27.94 -18.53
C PRO A 802 -40.94 28.84 -19.52
N PRO A 803 -40.41 29.05 -20.75
CA PRO A 803 -41.01 29.98 -21.71
C PRO A 803 -42.21 29.41 -22.49
N VAL A 804 -43.01 28.62 -21.80
CA VAL A 804 -44.17 27.84 -22.30
C VAL A 804 -45.28 27.88 -21.28
N PHE A 805 -46.42 27.24 -21.58
CA PHE A 805 -47.61 27.15 -20.73
C PHE A 805 -48.36 28.45 -20.52
N ASP A 806 -48.38 29.33 -21.53
CA ASP A 806 -49.07 30.58 -21.52
C ASP A 806 -49.84 30.86 -22.84
N GLY A 807 -50.43 32.03 -22.96
CA GLY A 807 -51.21 32.42 -24.10
C GLY A 807 -50.46 33.30 -25.10
N PRO A 808 -51.17 33.93 -26.03
CA PRO A 808 -50.58 34.81 -27.04
C PRO A 808 -49.86 36.04 -26.50
N GLU A 809 -50.05 36.37 -25.23
CA GLU A 809 -49.37 37.43 -24.48
C GLU A 809 -47.90 37.11 -24.21
N ASP A 810 -47.53 35.81 -24.27
CA ASP A 810 -46.14 35.30 -24.09
C ASP A 810 -45.54 35.76 -22.73
N ARG A 811 -46.37 35.77 -21.66
CA ARG A 811 -45.93 36.27 -20.35
C ARG A 811 -44.76 35.45 -19.78
N ASN A 812 -44.75 34.13 -19.99
CA ASN A 812 -43.71 33.25 -19.48
C ASN A 812 -42.42 33.37 -20.28
N GLY A 813 -42.52 33.44 -21.61
CA GLY A 813 -41.34 33.67 -22.46
C GLY A 813 -40.69 35.02 -22.21
N ARG A 814 -41.46 36.07 -22.00
CA ARG A 814 -40.98 37.41 -21.66
C ARG A 814 -40.38 37.47 -20.27
N ARG A 815 -40.95 36.75 -19.28
CA ARG A 815 -40.42 36.66 -17.94
C ARG A 815 -39.12 35.88 -17.91
N ASN A 816 -39.01 34.72 -18.59
CA ASN A 816 -37.79 33.96 -18.78
C ASN A 816 -36.68 34.84 -19.34
N HIS A 817 -36.97 35.64 -20.41
CA HIS A 817 -36.01 36.56 -20.98
C HIS A 817 -35.43 37.53 -19.94
N ASP A 818 -36.30 38.17 -19.16
CA ASP A 818 -35.87 39.17 -18.20
C ASP A 818 -35.21 38.58 -16.97
N GLU A 819 -35.61 37.38 -16.51
CA GLU A 819 -34.94 36.61 -15.46
C GLU A 819 -33.50 36.23 -15.85
N ILE A 820 -33.27 35.85 -17.11
CA ILE A 820 -31.91 35.53 -17.59
C ILE A 820 -31.09 36.81 -17.81
N ARG A 821 -31.71 37.86 -18.39
CA ARG A 821 -31.09 39.16 -18.58
C ARG A 821 -30.67 39.79 -17.25
N PHE A 822 -31.38 39.55 -16.16
CA PHE A 822 -31.02 40.00 -14.82
C PHE A 822 -29.56 39.64 -14.47
N TRP A 823 -29.11 38.44 -14.80
CA TRP A 823 -27.73 38.04 -14.57
C TRP A 823 -26.74 38.79 -15.46
N SER A 824 -27.07 39.02 -16.71
CA SER A 824 -26.22 39.84 -17.62
C SER A 824 -26.05 41.27 -17.08
N ASP A 825 -27.11 41.87 -16.58
CA ASP A 825 -27.11 43.22 -16.01
C ASP A 825 -26.40 43.24 -14.63
N TYR A 826 -26.62 42.21 -13.80
CA TYR A 826 -26.00 42.08 -12.47
C TYR A 826 -24.47 41.94 -12.56
N ILE A 827 -23.96 41.05 -13.43
CA ILE A 827 -22.51 40.89 -13.61
C ILE A 827 -21.86 42.11 -14.30
N SER A 828 -22.65 42.92 -14.98
CA SER A 828 -22.22 44.20 -15.59
C SER A 828 -22.26 45.38 -14.61
N GLY A 829 -22.72 45.16 -13.39
CA GLY A 829 -22.72 46.19 -12.35
C GLY A 829 -23.93 47.13 -12.38
N ALA A 830 -25.08 46.72 -12.93
CA ALA A 830 -26.27 47.56 -13.09
C ALA A 830 -26.76 48.14 -11.74
N GLU A 831 -26.89 49.45 -11.67
CA GLU A 831 -27.24 50.18 -10.44
C GLU A 831 -28.71 50.03 -10.01
N TYR A 832 -29.63 49.72 -10.95
CA TYR A 832 -31.07 49.62 -10.70
C TYR A 832 -31.45 48.36 -9.89
N ILE A 833 -30.59 47.32 -9.91
CA ILE A 833 -30.85 46.07 -9.20
C ILE A 833 -30.73 46.33 -7.71
N TYR A 834 -31.72 45.89 -6.95
CA TYR A 834 -31.71 45.90 -5.50
C TYR A 834 -32.07 44.52 -4.91
N ASP A 835 -31.44 44.17 -3.80
CA ASP A 835 -31.73 42.92 -3.08
C ASP A 835 -32.90 43.12 -2.06
N ASP A 836 -33.30 42.02 -1.44
CA ASP A 836 -34.40 41.96 -0.46
C ASP A 836 -34.17 42.79 0.81
N GLU A 837 -32.88 43.19 1.06
CA GLU A 837 -32.50 44.10 2.14
C GLU A 837 -32.38 45.58 1.65
N GLY A 838 -32.64 45.85 0.38
CA GLY A 838 -32.57 47.17 -0.22
C GLY A 838 -31.15 47.65 -0.61
N ARG A 839 -30.16 46.73 -0.65
CA ARG A 839 -28.82 47.08 -1.16
C ARG A 839 -28.85 47.12 -2.69
N SER A 840 -28.49 48.22 -3.26
CA SER A 840 -28.49 48.45 -4.72
C SER A 840 -27.15 48.08 -5.37
N GLY A 841 -27.19 47.88 -6.72
CA GLY A 841 -26.05 47.62 -7.59
C GLY A 841 -25.77 46.12 -7.81
N GLY A 842 -25.13 45.81 -8.94
CA GLY A 842 -24.67 44.48 -9.29
C GLY A 842 -23.24 44.17 -8.76
N LEU A 843 -22.57 43.21 -9.36
CA LEU A 843 -21.19 42.85 -9.02
C LEU A 843 -20.20 43.96 -9.39
N THR A 844 -19.15 44.10 -8.59
CA THR A 844 -18.08 45.06 -8.94
C THR A 844 -17.16 44.47 -10.02
N ALA A 845 -16.49 45.31 -10.76
CA ALA A 845 -15.61 44.89 -11.85
C ALA A 845 -14.54 43.89 -11.36
N ASN A 846 -14.35 42.79 -12.10
CA ASN A 846 -13.40 41.72 -11.84
C ASN A 846 -13.74 40.78 -10.70
N GLU A 847 -14.90 40.88 -10.07
CA GLU A 847 -15.36 39.83 -9.15
C GLU A 847 -15.51 38.51 -9.92
N ARG A 848 -15.26 37.39 -9.22
CA ARG A 848 -15.37 36.05 -9.78
C ARG A 848 -16.76 35.52 -9.53
N PHE A 849 -17.38 34.97 -10.54
CA PHE A 849 -18.70 34.35 -10.41
C PHE A 849 -18.82 33.04 -11.19
N VAL A 850 -19.83 32.26 -10.84
CA VAL A 850 -20.34 31.12 -11.62
C VAL A 850 -21.85 31.25 -11.62
N ILE A 851 -22.47 31.49 -12.81
CA ILE A 851 -23.92 31.42 -12.98
C ILE A 851 -24.30 29.94 -13.09
N MET A 852 -25.27 29.51 -12.30
CA MET A 852 -25.68 28.11 -12.23
C MET A 852 -27.20 27.98 -12.16
N GLY A 853 -27.74 27.00 -12.85
CA GLY A 853 -29.14 26.62 -12.75
C GLY A 853 -29.70 26.08 -14.06
N ASP A 854 -30.93 25.61 -13.97
CA ASP A 854 -31.84 25.43 -15.09
C ASP A 854 -32.38 26.79 -15.52
N LEU A 855 -31.95 27.30 -16.67
CA LEU A 855 -32.39 28.59 -17.19
C LEU A 855 -33.62 28.47 -18.09
N ASN A 856 -34.09 27.27 -18.35
CA ASN A 856 -35.26 27.01 -19.22
C ASN A 856 -35.17 27.69 -20.59
N ALA A 857 -33.95 27.83 -21.16
CA ALA A 857 -33.74 28.50 -22.44
C ALA A 857 -32.56 27.85 -23.19
N ASP A 858 -32.81 27.41 -24.43
CA ASP A 858 -31.78 26.94 -25.36
C ASP A 858 -31.26 28.09 -26.21
N PRO A 859 -29.97 28.17 -26.56
CA PRO A 859 -29.41 29.24 -27.37
C PRO A 859 -29.73 29.13 -28.86
N HIS A 860 -30.31 28.04 -29.34
CA HIS A 860 -30.57 27.75 -30.74
C HIS A 860 -32.00 27.28 -31.00
N ASP A 861 -32.56 26.47 -30.08
CA ASP A 861 -33.81 25.74 -30.28
C ASP A 861 -34.83 26.08 -29.18
N GLY A 862 -36.04 25.57 -29.29
CA GLY A 862 -37.10 25.79 -28.30
C GLY A 862 -37.82 27.15 -28.49
N ASP A 863 -38.65 27.49 -27.47
CA ASP A 863 -39.63 28.61 -27.56
C ASP A 863 -39.16 29.89 -26.86
N SER A 864 -37.84 30.06 -26.60
CA SER A 864 -37.31 31.20 -25.86
C SER A 864 -37.53 32.55 -26.60
N THR A 865 -38.19 33.48 -25.95
CA THR A 865 -38.45 34.82 -26.48
C THR A 865 -37.15 35.64 -26.55
N ALA A 866 -36.82 36.14 -27.77
CA ALA A 866 -35.67 36.99 -28.07
C ALA A 866 -34.30 36.38 -27.68
N ASN A 867 -34.22 35.08 -27.52
CA ASN A 867 -33.03 34.24 -27.26
C ASN A 867 -32.09 34.76 -26.17
N PRO A 868 -32.54 34.75 -24.89
CA PRO A 868 -31.77 35.28 -23.77
C PRO A 868 -30.53 34.44 -23.45
N ALA A 869 -30.59 33.12 -23.63
CA ALA A 869 -29.44 32.24 -23.41
C ALA A 869 -28.27 32.58 -24.33
N ALA A 870 -28.50 32.74 -25.62
CA ALA A 870 -27.46 33.15 -26.57
C ALA A 870 -26.85 34.52 -26.21
N LYS A 871 -27.66 35.47 -25.74
CA LYS A 871 -27.18 36.80 -25.30
C LYS A 871 -26.30 36.67 -24.05
N LEU A 872 -26.69 35.84 -23.08
CA LEU A 872 -25.88 35.58 -21.87
C LEU A 872 -24.54 34.91 -22.22
N LEU A 873 -24.56 33.92 -23.12
CA LEU A 873 -23.34 33.24 -23.60
C LEU A 873 -22.41 34.18 -24.38
N ALA A 874 -22.96 35.17 -25.07
CA ALA A 874 -22.20 36.21 -25.80
C ALA A 874 -21.65 37.32 -24.89
N ASN A 875 -22.02 37.36 -23.59
CA ASN A 875 -21.53 38.40 -22.69
C ASN A 875 -20.01 38.22 -22.44
N PRO A 876 -19.17 39.27 -22.70
CA PRO A 876 -17.71 39.15 -22.60
C PRO A 876 -17.20 38.86 -21.17
N LEU A 877 -18.03 39.01 -20.15
CA LEU A 877 -17.68 38.65 -18.76
C LEU A 877 -17.86 37.17 -18.47
N VAL A 878 -18.51 36.41 -19.35
CA VAL A 878 -18.76 34.98 -19.26
C VAL A 878 -17.70 34.18 -20.00
N ASN A 879 -17.18 33.12 -19.40
CA ASN A 879 -16.20 32.23 -20.03
C ASN A 879 -16.91 31.02 -20.64
N THR A 880 -16.90 30.93 -21.96
CA THR A 880 -17.50 29.84 -22.75
C THR A 880 -16.45 28.99 -23.47
N ALA A 881 -15.19 28.98 -22.97
CA ALA A 881 -14.06 28.30 -23.63
C ALA A 881 -14.22 26.77 -23.76
N ILE A 882 -15.01 26.16 -22.89
CA ILE A 882 -15.35 24.74 -22.94
C ILE A 882 -16.86 24.63 -22.72
N THR A 883 -17.58 24.05 -23.69
CA THR A 883 -18.99 23.72 -23.55
C THR A 883 -19.14 22.32 -23.00
N PRO A 884 -19.96 22.09 -21.96
CA PRO A 884 -20.27 20.74 -21.47
C PRO A 884 -20.89 19.88 -22.57
N VAL A 885 -20.47 18.62 -22.69
CA VAL A 885 -20.96 17.67 -23.70
C VAL A 885 -21.25 16.31 -23.07
N SER A 886 -22.07 15.50 -23.74
CA SER A 886 -22.33 14.12 -23.43
C SER A 886 -22.43 13.23 -24.66
N ALA A 887 -22.10 11.95 -24.52
CA ALA A 887 -22.38 10.94 -25.52
C ALA A 887 -23.88 10.60 -25.59
N GLY A 888 -24.59 10.72 -24.47
CA GLY A 888 -26.01 10.36 -24.36
C GLY A 888 -26.93 11.31 -25.09
N GLY A 889 -26.66 12.63 -25.13
CA GLY A 889 -27.45 13.57 -25.90
C GLY A 889 -27.42 13.26 -27.40
N ALA A 890 -26.20 12.98 -27.94
CA ALA A 890 -26.05 12.58 -29.34
C ALA A 890 -26.74 11.22 -29.63
N ASP A 891 -26.69 10.27 -28.73
CA ASP A 891 -27.39 8.97 -28.84
C ASP A 891 -28.91 9.16 -28.75
N ALA A 892 -29.38 9.95 -27.80
CA ALA A 892 -30.81 10.23 -27.61
C ALA A 892 -31.42 10.88 -28.85
N MET A 893 -30.77 11.87 -29.47
CA MET A 893 -31.24 12.48 -30.74
C MET A 893 -31.56 11.45 -31.82
N LEU A 894 -30.65 10.47 -32.01
CA LEU A 894 -30.83 9.43 -33.05
C LEU A 894 -31.91 8.41 -32.66
N ARG A 895 -32.03 8.08 -31.42
CA ARG A 895 -32.92 7.04 -30.88
C ARG A 895 -34.36 7.54 -30.77
N GLN A 896 -34.54 8.76 -30.26
CA GLN A 896 -35.85 9.38 -30.04
C GLN A 896 -36.40 10.06 -31.31
N ALA A 897 -35.54 10.52 -32.18
CA ALA A 897 -35.91 11.22 -33.44
C ALA A 897 -36.83 12.45 -33.17
N GLY A 898 -37.98 12.54 -33.83
CA GLY A 898 -38.97 13.64 -33.65
C GLY A 898 -38.42 15.02 -33.88
N ALA A 899 -38.68 15.97 -32.96
CA ALA A 899 -38.19 17.34 -33.01
C ALA A 899 -36.67 17.43 -33.00
N ASN A 900 -35.99 16.48 -32.31
CA ASN A 900 -34.52 16.42 -32.17
C ASN A 900 -33.79 16.42 -33.53
N LEU A 901 -34.39 15.83 -34.58
CA LEU A 901 -33.78 15.78 -35.92
C LEU A 901 -33.82 17.13 -36.65
N SER A 902 -34.62 18.08 -36.19
CA SER A 902 -34.79 19.42 -36.79
C SER A 902 -34.05 20.52 -35.99
N HIS A 903 -33.47 20.17 -34.83
CA HIS A 903 -32.70 21.12 -34.03
C HIS A 903 -31.47 21.64 -34.79
N ILE A 904 -31.12 22.88 -34.50
CA ILE A 904 -29.94 23.56 -35.06
C ILE A 904 -28.73 23.41 -34.13
N GLY A 905 -29.00 23.31 -32.82
CA GLY A 905 -28.00 23.04 -31.79
C GLY A 905 -27.38 21.66 -31.94
N GLY A 906 -26.15 21.47 -31.46
CA GLY A 906 -25.54 20.14 -31.39
C GLY A 906 -26.12 19.32 -30.25
N ALA A 907 -26.66 18.13 -30.55
CA ALA A 907 -27.33 17.28 -29.58
C ALA A 907 -26.41 16.79 -28.42
N ASP A 908 -25.09 16.81 -28.62
CA ASP A 908 -24.10 16.54 -27.55
C ASP A 908 -24.07 17.63 -26.47
N PHE A 909 -24.67 18.81 -26.69
CA PHE A 909 -24.80 19.90 -25.73
C PHE A 909 -26.09 19.84 -24.92
N ASP A 910 -27.06 19.01 -25.32
CA ASP A 910 -28.36 18.92 -24.64
C ASP A 910 -28.19 18.48 -23.19
N THR A 911 -29.05 19.03 -22.33
CA THR A 911 -29.03 18.81 -20.88
C THR A 911 -30.36 18.33 -20.30
N ALA A 912 -31.42 18.38 -21.11
CA ALA A 912 -32.76 17.95 -20.74
C ALA A 912 -33.38 17.11 -21.87
N ASP A 913 -34.15 16.09 -21.48
CA ASP A 913 -34.82 15.11 -22.33
C ASP A 913 -36.33 15.34 -22.26
N PHE A 914 -36.80 16.28 -23.09
CA PHE A 914 -38.22 16.63 -23.14
C PHE A 914 -38.96 15.79 -24.19
N ALA A 915 -40.26 16.09 -24.35
CA ALA A 915 -41.13 15.33 -25.26
C ALA A 915 -40.60 15.31 -26.71
N ASP A 916 -40.39 14.11 -27.28
CA ASP A 916 -39.82 13.88 -28.63
C ASP A 916 -40.56 14.63 -29.74
N GLY A 917 -41.86 14.85 -29.56
CA GLY A 917 -42.69 15.54 -30.58
C GLY A 917 -42.48 17.05 -30.61
N SER A 918 -42.28 17.67 -29.49
CA SER A 918 -42.00 19.10 -29.25
C SER A 918 -41.85 19.29 -27.73
N PRO A 919 -40.82 20.01 -27.23
CA PRO A 919 -39.80 20.70 -28.04
C PRO A 919 -38.63 19.77 -28.47
N GLY A 920 -38.52 18.50 -28.02
CA GLY A 920 -37.33 17.69 -28.14
C GLY A 920 -36.29 17.99 -27.03
N ASN A 921 -35.08 17.41 -27.15
CA ASN A 921 -34.01 17.63 -26.21
C ASN A 921 -33.42 19.02 -26.32
N LEU A 922 -33.13 19.67 -25.21
CA LEU A 922 -32.65 21.06 -25.21
C LEU A 922 -31.49 21.24 -24.22
N ARG A 923 -30.65 22.25 -24.49
CA ARG A 923 -29.64 22.73 -23.57
C ARG A 923 -30.22 23.83 -22.67
N VAL A 924 -30.68 23.49 -21.49
CA VAL A 924 -31.35 24.43 -20.57
C VAL A 924 -30.61 24.61 -19.24
N ASP A 925 -29.75 23.69 -18.87
CA ASP A 925 -28.96 23.73 -17.63
C ASP A 925 -27.57 24.30 -17.90
N TYR A 926 -27.12 25.23 -17.06
CA TYR A 926 -25.89 25.98 -17.30
C TYR A 926 -25.02 26.06 -16.03
N VAL A 927 -23.69 25.99 -16.28
CA VAL A 927 -22.66 26.34 -15.29
C VAL A 927 -21.67 27.24 -16.00
N LEU A 928 -21.81 28.56 -15.84
CA LEU A 928 -21.08 29.58 -16.62
C LEU A 928 -20.15 30.40 -15.73
N PRO A 929 -18.84 30.15 -15.77
CA PRO A 929 -17.88 30.89 -14.95
C PRO A 929 -17.55 32.27 -15.57
N SER A 930 -17.08 33.18 -14.72
CA SER A 930 -16.55 34.47 -15.18
C SER A 930 -15.27 34.30 -16.02
N HIS A 931 -15.05 35.25 -16.92
CA HIS A 931 -13.91 35.25 -17.87
C HIS A 931 -12.54 35.16 -17.21
N ASN A 932 -12.39 35.55 -15.94
CA ASN A 932 -11.17 35.54 -15.16
C ASN A 932 -10.94 34.22 -14.40
N LEU A 933 -11.80 33.22 -14.59
CA LEU A 933 -11.66 31.85 -14.10
C LEU A 933 -11.25 30.93 -15.25
N LYS A 934 -10.18 30.16 -15.07
CA LYS A 934 -9.69 29.21 -16.10
C LYS A 934 -10.44 27.89 -15.98
N MET A 935 -11.13 27.48 -17.03
CA MET A 935 -11.73 26.16 -17.15
C MET A 935 -10.64 25.12 -17.43
N LEU A 936 -10.80 23.93 -16.86
CA LEU A 936 -9.95 22.76 -17.05
C LEU A 936 -10.69 21.60 -17.73
N GLY A 937 -12.03 21.57 -17.60
CA GLY A 937 -12.90 20.56 -18.19
C GLY A 937 -14.37 20.91 -17.92
N ALA A 938 -15.26 20.24 -18.61
CA ALA A 938 -16.72 20.34 -18.44
C ALA A 938 -17.37 19.05 -18.97
N GLY A 939 -18.60 18.76 -18.53
CA GLY A 939 -19.38 17.64 -19.08
C GLY A 939 -20.82 17.64 -18.58
N VAL A 940 -21.62 16.82 -19.23
CA VAL A 940 -23.00 16.51 -18.88
C VAL A 940 -23.03 15.02 -18.51
N PHE A 941 -23.60 14.68 -17.36
CA PHE A 941 -23.83 13.29 -16.99
C PHE A 941 -25.04 12.74 -17.75
N TRP A 942 -24.81 12.34 -18.96
CA TRP A 942 -25.76 11.65 -19.82
C TRP A 942 -25.08 10.49 -20.53
N PRO A 943 -25.04 9.29 -19.93
CA PRO A 943 -24.51 8.08 -20.57
C PRO A 943 -25.37 7.68 -21.78
N ALA A 944 -24.72 7.13 -22.81
CA ALA A 944 -25.43 6.58 -23.97
C ALA A 944 -26.22 5.31 -23.57
N ALA A 945 -27.23 4.93 -24.35
CA ALA A 945 -28.09 3.76 -24.04
C ALA A 945 -27.33 2.42 -23.99
N SER A 946 -26.14 2.33 -24.58
CA SER A 946 -25.28 1.16 -24.49
C SER A 946 -24.40 1.13 -23.23
N ASP A 947 -24.35 2.21 -22.45
CA ASP A 947 -23.59 2.29 -21.21
C ASP A 947 -24.42 1.75 -20.05
N PRO A 948 -23.90 0.88 -19.18
CA PRO A 948 -24.61 0.40 -17.98
C PRO A 948 -25.15 1.49 -17.05
N LEU A 949 -24.54 2.69 -17.06
CA LEU A 949 -25.00 3.83 -16.28
C LEU A 949 -26.25 4.50 -16.85
N PHE A 950 -26.70 4.09 -18.05
CA PHE A 950 -27.94 4.60 -18.63
C PHE A 950 -29.15 4.36 -17.74
N ASP A 951 -29.15 3.29 -16.95
CA ASP A 951 -30.21 2.98 -15.96
C ASP A 951 -30.44 4.08 -14.92
N LEU A 952 -29.47 5.00 -14.72
CA LEU A 952 -29.60 6.13 -13.80
C LEU A 952 -30.39 7.31 -14.41
N VAL A 953 -30.37 7.46 -15.72
CA VAL A 953 -31.04 8.54 -16.44
C VAL A 953 -32.26 8.04 -17.23
N GLY A 954 -32.15 6.84 -17.83
CA GLY A 954 -33.22 6.14 -18.53
C GLY A 954 -33.98 6.94 -19.58
N ASP A 955 -35.07 6.34 -20.07
CA ASP A 955 -36.13 7.00 -20.83
C ASP A 955 -37.36 7.20 -19.93
N TRP A 956 -38.38 7.97 -20.40
CA TRP A 956 -39.63 8.18 -19.64
C TRP A 956 -40.32 6.82 -19.26
N PRO A 957 -40.69 6.63 -17.99
CA PRO A 957 -40.54 7.51 -16.83
C PRO A 957 -39.11 7.50 -16.27
N PHE A 958 -38.49 8.68 -16.18
CA PHE A 958 -37.08 8.81 -15.79
C PHE A 958 -36.82 8.31 -14.36
N PRO A 959 -35.73 7.52 -14.16
CA PRO A 959 -35.35 7.06 -12.81
C PRO A 959 -34.91 8.19 -11.87
N SER A 960 -34.24 9.22 -12.40
CA SER A 960 -33.74 10.36 -11.63
C SER A 960 -34.50 11.65 -11.97
N SER A 961 -34.32 12.18 -13.18
CA SER A 961 -34.87 13.44 -13.67
C SER A 961 -34.90 13.44 -15.20
N ASP A 962 -35.76 14.25 -15.80
CA ASP A 962 -35.71 14.61 -17.20
C ASP A 962 -34.56 15.57 -17.53
N HIS A 963 -33.87 16.13 -16.54
CA HIS A 963 -32.63 16.88 -16.69
C HIS A 963 -31.40 16.04 -16.37
N ARG A 964 -30.24 16.53 -16.81
CA ARG A 964 -28.94 15.88 -16.62
C ARG A 964 -28.02 16.79 -15.81
N LEU A 965 -27.23 16.21 -14.92
CA LEU A 965 -26.26 16.95 -14.13
C LEU A 965 -25.19 17.55 -15.05
N VAL A 966 -25.00 18.87 -15.00
CA VAL A 966 -23.98 19.62 -15.74
C VAL A 966 -22.88 20.08 -14.81
N TRP A 967 -21.61 19.90 -15.19
CA TRP A 967 -20.47 20.29 -14.38
C TRP A 967 -19.35 20.97 -15.16
N ILE A 968 -18.57 21.81 -14.45
CA ILE A 968 -17.30 22.38 -14.94
C ILE A 968 -16.22 22.23 -13.89
N ASP A 969 -14.97 22.06 -14.34
CA ASP A 969 -13.78 22.10 -13.51
C ASP A 969 -13.04 23.44 -13.71
N LEU A 970 -12.80 24.14 -12.63
CA LEU A 970 -12.08 25.43 -12.62
C LEU A 970 -10.71 25.27 -11.95
N LEU A 971 -9.68 25.94 -12.49
CA LEU A 971 -8.36 25.96 -11.91
C LEU A 971 -8.37 26.68 -10.55
N LYS A 972 -8.04 25.94 -9.52
CA LYS A 972 -7.83 26.44 -8.18
C LYS A 972 -6.47 27.16 -8.13
N LYS A 973 -6.41 28.47 -8.38
CA LYS A 973 -5.14 29.21 -8.35
C LYS A 973 -4.58 29.23 -6.92
N SER A 974 -3.35 28.72 -6.75
CA SER A 974 -2.52 29.03 -5.58
C SER A 974 -2.33 30.55 -5.43
N ARG A 975 -2.05 30.98 -4.20
CA ARG A 975 -1.76 32.40 -3.91
C ARG A 975 -0.69 32.97 -4.82
#